data_451d803310bfaf1b877c93723fca5452
#
_entry.id   451d803310bfaf1b877c93723fca5452
#
_cell.length_a   1.000
_cell.length_b   1.000
_cell.length_c   1.000
_cell.angle_alpha   90.00
_cell.angle_beta   90.00
_cell.angle_gamma   90.00
#
_symmetry.space_group_name_H-M   'P 1'
#
loop_
_entity.id
_entity.type
_entity.pdbx_description
1 polymer ?
#
loop_
_entity_poly.entity_id
_entity_poly.type
_entity_poly.pdbx_seq_one_letter_code
_entity_poly.pdbx_strand_id
1 'polypeptide(L)'
;MNVKIEQWMNWILYDELMEGKCNAPKQLLGNHDYGEGQMITAYKPHSVNCKVIAPAGKTEYEMEKVDDNGFYALYLPKKKFVGSKYRLVTNYQDGSTVISADPYSFENQIGSMDVYLFSEGNHWEIYKKLGAHPMKLDGVSGTYFAVWAPHARRVSVVGDFNMWDGALHPMHLIGSSGIYELFIPDVGEDAVYKFNILTRYGEEIYKADPFGNCAQFRPDNANVVKDITKYRWKDSTWMENRKTVTRNDAMRKPMNIYEMHLGSWKKKVEDDENGFFSYRELAPMVADYVKDMGYTHIELMGIAEYPFDGSWGYQVTNYYAPTRRYGDPEDFMYFVDYMHKNGISVILDWVPAHFPRDAHGLGKFDGMPLFEHPDSRRGEHPDWGTYIFDFGRNEVSNFLIANAVFWAKEYHIDALRVDAVASMLYLDYGKQDGNWLPNEDGGNENYDAIKMLMKLNKTIEELEPGVFVIAEESTSWAGVTAPVSMDGLGFMFKWNMGWMNDFLEYMKLDPYFRQFNHNRLTFSLMYAYSENFILVISHDEVVHLKCSMINKMPGLHDDKFANLRTAYGFMYGHPGKKLLFMGQEFAQLREWSEVRSLDWYLLDGEDAASHKGIQNYVKTLNHLYNTYDAFYYNDQDQMGFEWISCDDPQSSIVSFIRRGSTAKDQLLFVCNFTPVDRDGFIVGVPCQGKYTEILNSDAEEFGGKGRTNPKPLKAENEPWNNREQSITMHLPPLSVVVFRYDYAEKKPVAKALPKQSTVKKSTPKKK
;
A
#
# COMPACT_ATOMS: atom_id res chain seq x y z
N MET A 1 7.49 -25.99 54.89
CA MET A 1 7.03 -26.35 53.53
C MET A 1 6.41 -27.77 53.55
N ASN A 2 5.27 -27.93 52.93
CA ASN A 2 4.62 -29.28 52.80
C ASN A 2 5.52 -30.19 51.94
N VAL A 3 5.74 -31.42 52.39
CA VAL A 3 6.61 -32.42 51.70
C VAL A 3 6.16 -32.65 50.26
N LYS A 4 4.85 -32.59 49.95
CA LYS A 4 4.33 -32.73 48.59
C LYS A 4 4.67 -31.57 47.69
N ILE A 5 4.69 -30.35 48.24
CA ILE A 5 5.11 -29.15 47.55
C ILE A 5 6.61 -29.24 47.23
N GLU A 6 7.41 -29.57 48.26
CA GLU A 6 8.86 -29.71 48.10
C GLU A 6 9.25 -30.77 47.03
N GLN A 7 8.57 -31.93 47.01
CA GLN A 7 8.78 -32.98 46.01
C GLN A 7 8.35 -32.61 44.59
N TRP A 8 7.36 -31.71 44.42
CA TRP A 8 6.85 -31.29 43.14
C TRP A 8 7.65 -30.13 42.52
N MET A 9 8.22 -29.26 43.36
CA MET A 9 8.93 -28.07 42.94
C MET A 9 10.08 -28.38 41.96
N ASN A 10 10.07 -27.73 40.83
CA ASN A 10 11.21 -27.61 39.94
C ASN A 10 12.05 -26.39 40.35
N TRP A 11 13.05 -26.63 41.20
CA TRP A 11 13.87 -25.56 41.76
C TRP A 11 14.69 -24.80 40.70
N ILE A 12 15.04 -25.44 39.57
CA ILE A 12 15.72 -24.77 38.45
C ILE A 12 14.82 -23.70 37.83
N LEU A 13 13.58 -24.08 37.50
CA LEU A 13 12.60 -23.10 36.95
C LEU A 13 12.21 -22.04 37.98
N TYR A 14 12.18 -22.39 39.26
CA TYR A 14 11.95 -21.43 40.34
C TYR A 14 13.08 -20.39 40.40
N ASP A 15 14.38 -20.83 40.39
CA ASP A 15 15.51 -19.91 40.39
C ASP A 15 15.49 -19.03 39.13
N GLU A 16 15.20 -19.59 37.94
CA GLU A 16 15.04 -18.81 36.70
C GLU A 16 13.91 -17.80 36.81
N LEU A 17 12.78 -18.13 37.46
CA LEU A 17 11.67 -17.19 37.66
C LEU A 17 12.11 -16.06 38.60
N MET A 18 12.77 -16.38 39.71
CA MET A 18 13.25 -15.37 40.69
C MET A 18 14.33 -14.47 40.09
N GLU A 19 15.17 -15.00 39.20
CA GLU A 19 16.17 -14.23 38.45
C GLU A 19 15.61 -13.48 37.23
N GLY A 20 14.32 -13.60 36.96
CA GLY A 20 13.68 -12.97 35.80
C GLY A 20 14.14 -13.55 34.45
N LYS A 21 14.46 -14.84 34.36
CA LYS A 21 14.97 -15.53 33.17
C LYS A 21 14.05 -16.64 32.64
N CYS A 22 12.95 -16.95 33.34
CA CYS A 22 12.09 -18.08 33.05
C CYS A 22 11.31 -17.88 31.74
N ASN A 23 11.48 -18.80 30.79
CA ASN A 23 10.74 -18.86 29.52
C ASN A 23 9.63 -19.93 29.48
N ALA A 24 9.51 -20.72 30.54
CA ALA A 24 8.53 -21.79 30.66
C ALA A 24 7.66 -21.65 31.93
N PRO A 25 7.12 -20.45 32.24
CA PRO A 25 6.41 -20.19 33.50
C PRO A 25 5.23 -21.13 33.73
N LYS A 26 4.52 -21.56 32.67
CA LYS A 26 3.41 -22.51 32.78
C LYS A 26 3.83 -23.91 33.27
N GLN A 27 5.12 -24.27 33.28
CA GLN A 27 5.58 -25.51 33.86
C GLN A 27 5.74 -25.43 35.39
N LEU A 28 5.78 -24.21 35.93
CA LEU A 28 5.93 -23.94 37.35
C LEU A 28 4.70 -23.26 37.94
N LEU A 29 4.07 -22.32 37.21
CA LEU A 29 2.90 -21.54 37.68
C LEU A 29 1.62 -22.09 37.08
N GLY A 30 0.50 -21.92 37.80
CA GLY A 30 -0.81 -22.37 37.37
C GLY A 30 -1.32 -23.59 38.13
N ASN A 31 -2.21 -24.33 37.47
CA ASN A 31 -2.87 -25.50 38.02
C ASN A 31 -2.37 -26.78 37.32
N HIS A 32 -1.73 -27.66 38.07
CA HIS A 32 -1.07 -28.88 37.56
C HIS A 32 -1.66 -30.15 38.16
N ASP A 33 -1.80 -31.18 37.36
CA ASP A 33 -2.08 -32.53 37.86
C ASP A 33 -0.90 -33.10 38.63
N TYR A 34 -1.12 -33.62 39.84
CA TYR A 34 -0.08 -34.25 40.63
C TYR A 34 -0.64 -35.50 41.36
N GLY A 35 -0.32 -36.67 40.80
CA GLY A 35 -0.91 -37.93 41.22
C GLY A 35 -2.43 -37.96 41.06
N GLU A 36 -3.17 -38.33 42.12
CA GLU A 36 -4.64 -38.26 42.15
C GLU A 36 -5.16 -36.85 42.48
N GLY A 37 -4.28 -35.95 42.88
CA GLY A 37 -4.54 -34.58 43.27
C GLY A 37 -4.11 -33.53 42.26
N GLN A 38 -3.89 -32.32 42.79
CA GLN A 38 -3.41 -31.20 42.00
C GLN A 38 -2.50 -30.27 42.80
N MET A 39 -1.61 -29.60 42.11
CA MET A 39 -0.75 -28.55 42.62
C MET A 39 -1.13 -27.24 41.96
N ILE A 40 -1.42 -26.19 42.75
CA ILE A 40 -1.68 -24.83 42.26
C ILE A 40 -0.58 -23.93 42.79
N THR A 41 0.09 -23.22 41.93
CA THR A 41 1.20 -22.34 42.30
C THR A 41 0.96 -20.95 41.70
N ALA A 42 1.41 -19.92 42.40
CA ALA A 42 1.31 -18.53 41.97
C ALA A 42 2.51 -17.71 42.44
N TYR A 43 2.95 -16.79 41.61
CA TYR A 43 3.95 -15.78 41.95
C TYR A 43 3.27 -14.43 42.13
N LYS A 44 3.28 -13.91 43.38
CA LYS A 44 2.61 -12.67 43.80
C LYS A 44 3.59 -11.86 44.70
N PRO A 45 4.57 -11.17 44.11
CA PRO A 45 5.54 -10.38 44.86
C PRO A 45 4.82 -9.28 45.67
N HIS A 46 5.45 -8.87 46.80
CA HIS A 46 4.93 -7.88 47.76
C HIS A 46 3.58 -8.24 48.42
N SER A 47 3.12 -9.48 48.25
CA SER A 47 1.88 -9.94 48.95
C SER A 47 2.16 -10.49 50.35
N VAL A 48 1.13 -10.40 51.21
CA VAL A 48 1.14 -10.94 52.57
C VAL A 48 0.72 -12.40 52.56
N ASN A 49 -0.37 -12.71 51.84
CA ASN A 49 -0.89 -14.06 51.65
C ASN A 49 -1.65 -14.19 50.32
N CYS A 50 -1.87 -15.44 49.92
CA CYS A 50 -2.63 -15.78 48.73
C CYS A 50 -3.56 -16.97 49.05
N LYS A 51 -4.79 -16.94 48.52
CA LYS A 51 -5.77 -18.02 48.64
C LYS A 51 -6.29 -18.42 47.27
N VAL A 52 -6.72 -19.66 47.16
CA VAL A 52 -7.49 -20.16 46.01
C VAL A 52 -8.96 -20.26 46.41
N ILE A 53 -9.86 -19.71 45.59
CA ILE A 53 -11.30 -19.80 45.79
C ILE A 53 -11.98 -20.42 44.57
N ALA A 54 -13.05 -21.17 44.80
CA ALA A 54 -13.94 -21.61 43.74
C ALA A 54 -14.72 -20.40 43.15
N PRO A 55 -15.10 -20.43 41.86
CA PRO A 55 -15.82 -19.34 41.22
C PRO A 55 -17.14 -18.93 41.94
N ALA A 56 -17.76 -19.88 42.61
CA ALA A 56 -18.97 -19.65 43.46
C ALA A 56 -18.66 -19.08 44.85
N GLY A 57 -17.39 -18.83 45.20
CA GLY A 57 -16.95 -18.14 46.41
C GLY A 57 -17.21 -18.84 47.75
N LYS A 58 -17.60 -20.13 47.75
CA LYS A 58 -18.01 -20.83 48.98
C LYS A 58 -16.92 -21.59 49.72
N THR A 59 -15.80 -21.82 49.09
CA THR A 59 -14.69 -22.59 49.68
C THR A 59 -13.39 -21.90 49.36
N GLU A 60 -12.63 -21.55 50.38
CA GLU A 60 -11.32 -20.95 50.32
C GLU A 60 -10.25 -21.98 50.72
N TYR A 61 -9.11 -21.95 50.04
CA TYR A 61 -7.95 -22.75 50.36
C TYR A 61 -6.75 -21.83 50.50
N GLU A 62 -6.19 -21.75 51.72
CA GLU A 62 -4.95 -21.01 51.96
C GLU A 62 -3.78 -21.64 51.18
N MET A 63 -3.02 -20.85 50.50
CA MET A 63 -1.76 -21.27 49.87
C MET A 63 -0.62 -21.12 50.88
N GLU A 64 0.28 -22.07 50.84
CA GLU A 64 1.51 -21.98 51.61
C GLU A 64 2.47 -20.99 50.93
N LYS A 65 2.99 -20.04 51.69
CA LYS A 65 4.05 -19.15 51.25
C LYS A 65 5.37 -19.90 51.26
N VAL A 66 5.94 -20.13 50.05
CA VAL A 66 7.15 -20.93 49.87
C VAL A 66 8.40 -20.14 50.26
N ASP A 67 8.37 -18.83 49.98
CA ASP A 67 9.47 -17.90 50.27
C ASP A 67 8.97 -16.47 50.54
N ASP A 68 9.91 -15.57 50.84
CA ASP A 68 9.62 -14.15 51.06
C ASP A 68 9.49 -13.32 49.77
N ASN A 69 9.86 -13.89 48.61
CA ASN A 69 9.73 -13.23 47.31
C ASN A 69 8.30 -13.25 46.78
N GLY A 70 7.39 -14.03 47.42
CA GLY A 70 5.97 -14.07 47.09
C GLY A 70 5.58 -15.26 46.19
N PHE A 71 6.34 -16.35 46.28
CA PHE A 71 5.93 -17.59 45.63
C PHE A 71 5.02 -18.39 46.58
N TYR A 72 3.85 -18.80 46.08
CA TYR A 72 2.83 -19.54 46.83
C TYR A 72 2.52 -20.88 46.16
N ALA A 73 2.23 -21.90 46.97
CA ALA A 73 1.87 -23.22 46.50
C ALA A 73 0.73 -23.82 47.35
N LEU A 74 -0.16 -24.58 46.70
CA LEU A 74 -1.26 -25.30 47.34
C LEU A 74 -1.32 -26.74 46.79
N TYR A 75 -1.13 -27.72 47.64
CA TYR A 75 -1.38 -29.10 47.30
C TYR A 75 -2.78 -29.52 47.73
N LEU A 76 -3.57 -30.06 46.80
CA LEU A 76 -4.89 -30.64 47.05
C LEU A 76 -4.82 -32.15 46.75
N PRO A 77 -5.13 -33.04 47.73
CA PRO A 77 -4.97 -34.50 47.54
C PRO A 77 -5.99 -35.11 46.56
N LYS A 78 -7.00 -34.34 46.16
CA LYS A 78 -7.99 -34.69 45.13
C LYS A 78 -8.18 -33.47 44.19
N LYS A 79 -8.42 -33.74 42.92
CA LYS A 79 -8.73 -32.70 41.97
C LYS A 79 -10.00 -31.95 42.37
N LYS A 80 -9.95 -30.63 42.48
CA LYS A 80 -11.02 -29.72 42.83
C LYS A 80 -11.35 -28.74 41.73
N PHE A 81 -10.37 -28.37 40.95
CA PHE A 81 -10.46 -27.37 39.89
C PHE A 81 -10.11 -27.98 38.55
N VAL A 82 -10.78 -27.54 37.50
CA VAL A 82 -10.49 -27.91 36.12
C VAL A 82 -9.97 -26.68 35.41
N GLY A 83 -8.74 -26.76 34.87
CA GLY A 83 -8.09 -25.66 34.15
C GLY A 83 -8.12 -24.35 34.95
N SER A 84 -8.62 -23.31 34.34
CA SER A 84 -8.68 -21.94 34.88
C SER A 84 -9.88 -21.65 35.80
N LYS A 85 -10.68 -22.66 36.16
CA LYS A 85 -11.94 -22.50 36.94
C LYS A 85 -11.71 -22.32 38.43
N TYR A 86 -10.88 -21.35 38.79
CA TYR A 86 -10.66 -20.85 40.15
C TYR A 86 -10.26 -19.37 40.11
N ARG A 87 -10.15 -18.76 41.30
CA ARG A 87 -9.63 -17.39 41.44
C ARG A 87 -8.56 -17.37 42.52
N LEU A 88 -7.60 -16.47 42.36
CA LEU A 88 -6.61 -16.12 43.38
C LEU A 88 -7.11 -14.90 44.14
N VAL A 89 -7.08 -14.96 45.46
CA VAL A 89 -7.33 -13.81 46.36
C VAL A 89 -5.99 -13.46 46.98
N THR A 90 -5.43 -12.33 46.60
CA THR A 90 -4.12 -11.88 47.06
C THR A 90 -4.25 -10.64 47.91
N ASN A 91 -3.74 -10.67 49.15
CA ASN A 91 -3.67 -9.53 50.04
C ASN A 91 -2.27 -8.95 50.02
N TYR A 92 -2.15 -7.67 49.75
CA TYR A 92 -0.87 -6.95 49.64
C TYR A 92 -0.50 -6.19 50.92
N GLN A 93 0.75 -5.80 51.04
CA GLN A 93 1.32 -5.08 52.19
C GLN A 93 0.67 -3.71 52.44
N ASP A 94 0.15 -3.07 51.39
CA ASP A 94 -0.54 -1.79 51.43
C ASP A 94 -2.01 -1.92 51.96
N GLY A 95 -2.44 -3.15 52.24
CA GLY A 95 -3.79 -3.47 52.71
C GLY A 95 -4.80 -3.72 51.61
N SER A 96 -4.40 -3.64 50.33
CA SER A 96 -5.28 -3.94 49.20
C SER A 96 -5.51 -5.45 49.05
N THR A 97 -6.69 -5.82 48.54
CA THR A 97 -7.06 -7.19 48.19
C THR A 97 -7.44 -7.26 46.71
N VAL A 98 -6.77 -8.14 45.97
CA VAL A 98 -7.03 -8.36 44.53
C VAL A 98 -7.59 -9.77 44.34
N ILE A 99 -8.74 -9.87 43.65
CA ILE A 99 -9.31 -11.15 43.21
C ILE A 99 -9.12 -11.24 41.70
N SER A 100 -8.29 -12.19 41.23
CA SER A 100 -7.97 -12.34 39.80
C SER A 100 -8.07 -13.80 39.36
N ALA A 101 -8.28 -14.02 38.06
CA ALA A 101 -7.97 -15.31 37.46
C ALA A 101 -6.47 -15.50 37.39
N ASP A 102 -6.01 -16.75 37.29
CA ASP A 102 -4.61 -17.08 37.18
C ASP A 102 -4.20 -17.10 35.70
N PRO A 103 -3.29 -16.22 35.22
CA PRO A 103 -2.86 -16.16 33.83
C PRO A 103 -2.31 -17.48 33.29
N TYR A 104 -1.67 -18.27 34.14
CA TYR A 104 -0.94 -19.49 33.74
C TYR A 104 -1.82 -20.74 33.72
N SER A 105 -3.10 -20.63 34.10
CA SER A 105 -4.05 -21.74 34.11
C SER A 105 -4.85 -21.93 32.82
N PHE A 106 -4.70 -21.03 31.85
CA PHE A 106 -5.40 -21.11 30.56
C PHE A 106 -4.63 -21.94 29.56
N GLU A 107 -5.35 -22.66 28.70
CA GLU A 107 -4.76 -23.45 27.62
C GLU A 107 -4.07 -22.55 26.58
N ASN A 108 -3.06 -23.11 25.92
CA ASN A 108 -2.36 -22.44 24.83
C ASN A 108 -3.30 -22.25 23.63
N GLN A 109 -3.15 -21.09 22.94
CA GLN A 109 -3.95 -20.76 21.76
C GLN A 109 -3.20 -21.01 20.45
N ILE A 110 -1.87 -21.10 20.50
CA ILE A 110 -1.03 -21.48 19.35
C ILE A 110 -0.98 -23.00 19.27
N GLY A 111 -1.49 -23.54 18.17
CA GLY A 111 -1.45 -24.98 17.89
C GLY A 111 -0.22 -25.40 17.08
N SER A 112 0.03 -26.70 17.00
CA SER A 112 1.14 -27.27 16.22
C SER A 112 1.02 -26.93 14.71
N MET A 113 -0.20 -26.79 14.20
CA MET A 113 -0.45 -26.41 12.81
C MET A 113 -0.06 -24.94 12.58
N ASP A 114 -0.37 -24.04 13.53
CA ASP A 114 0.03 -22.63 13.43
C ASP A 114 1.56 -22.50 13.38
N VAL A 115 2.25 -23.23 14.29
CA VAL A 115 3.73 -23.28 14.31
C VAL A 115 4.28 -23.79 12.99
N TYR A 116 3.76 -24.91 12.49
CA TYR A 116 4.21 -25.52 11.24
C TYR A 116 4.02 -24.56 10.05
N LEU A 117 2.81 -24.04 9.85
CA LEU A 117 2.53 -23.14 8.73
C LEU A 117 3.36 -21.85 8.79
N PHE A 118 3.60 -21.31 9.98
CA PHE A 118 4.41 -20.11 10.16
C PHE A 118 5.88 -20.36 9.83
N SER A 119 6.45 -21.47 10.32
CA SER A 119 7.85 -21.86 10.02
C SER A 119 8.08 -22.18 8.53
N GLU A 120 7.04 -22.66 7.82
CA GLU A 120 7.07 -22.88 6.37
C GLU A 120 6.75 -21.60 5.56
N GLY A 121 6.44 -20.49 6.23
CA GLY A 121 6.13 -19.22 5.60
C GLY A 121 4.78 -19.23 4.85
N ASN A 122 3.78 -19.98 5.32
CA ASN A 122 2.49 -20.18 4.64
C ASN A 122 1.27 -19.91 5.53
N HIS A 123 1.42 -19.21 6.64
CA HIS A 123 0.32 -18.86 7.53
C HIS A 123 -0.20 -17.44 7.25
N TRP A 124 -1.08 -17.29 6.24
CA TRP A 124 -1.53 -15.98 5.75
C TRP A 124 -2.38 -15.17 6.74
N GLU A 125 -2.93 -15.81 7.75
CA GLU A 125 -3.71 -15.16 8.82
C GLU A 125 -3.01 -15.26 10.20
N ILE A 126 -1.69 -15.36 10.21
CA ILE A 126 -0.91 -15.43 11.47
C ILE A 126 -1.15 -14.23 12.38
N TYR A 127 -1.54 -13.08 11.83
CA TYR A 127 -1.91 -11.88 12.58
C TYR A 127 -3.17 -12.06 13.46
N LYS A 128 -3.93 -13.14 13.28
CA LYS A 128 -5.04 -13.54 14.19
C LYS A 128 -4.55 -14.38 15.36
N LYS A 129 -3.29 -14.72 15.37
CA LYS A 129 -2.62 -15.54 16.38
C LYS A 129 -1.52 -14.80 17.11
N LEU A 130 -0.62 -14.12 16.37
CA LEU A 130 0.39 -13.24 16.95
C LEU A 130 -0.19 -11.83 17.11
N GLY A 131 0.30 -11.12 18.13
CA GLY A 131 -0.23 -9.81 18.50
C GLY A 131 -0.99 -9.84 19.83
N ALA A 132 -1.86 -8.85 20.05
CA ALA A 132 -2.70 -8.70 21.24
C ALA A 132 -4.18 -8.79 20.84
N HIS A 133 -4.89 -9.80 21.38
CA HIS A 133 -6.26 -10.12 21.03
C HIS A 133 -7.18 -10.11 22.25
N PRO A 134 -8.01 -9.07 22.42
CA PRO A 134 -9.06 -9.08 23.43
C PRO A 134 -10.03 -10.25 23.20
N MET A 135 -10.18 -11.10 24.19
CA MET A 135 -11.03 -12.29 24.05
C MET A 135 -11.58 -12.77 25.39
N LYS A 136 -12.45 -13.77 25.33
CA LYS A 136 -12.98 -14.43 26.49
C LYS A 136 -12.58 -15.92 26.49
N LEU A 137 -11.73 -16.32 27.43
CA LEU A 137 -11.33 -17.71 27.62
C LEU A 137 -11.94 -18.29 28.90
N ASP A 138 -12.55 -19.47 28.84
CA ASP A 138 -13.21 -20.14 29.95
C ASP A 138 -14.21 -19.27 30.76
N GLY A 139 -14.81 -18.27 30.10
CA GLY A 139 -15.72 -17.31 30.69
C GLY A 139 -15.03 -16.09 31.33
N VAL A 140 -13.72 -15.98 31.27
CA VAL A 140 -12.92 -14.84 31.76
C VAL A 140 -12.56 -13.92 30.59
N SER A 141 -12.86 -12.63 30.73
CA SER A 141 -12.43 -11.62 29.77
C SER A 141 -10.98 -11.22 30.05
N GLY A 142 -10.23 -10.93 28.99
CA GLY A 142 -8.84 -10.52 29.08
C GLY A 142 -8.25 -10.34 27.69
N THR A 143 -6.94 -10.19 27.62
CA THR A 143 -6.21 -10.10 26.36
C THR A 143 -5.20 -11.24 26.24
N TYR A 144 -5.23 -11.90 25.12
CA TYR A 144 -4.22 -12.88 24.71
C TYR A 144 -3.12 -12.17 23.95
N PHE A 145 -1.86 -12.42 24.34
CA PHE A 145 -0.66 -11.87 23.74
C PHE A 145 0.20 -13.01 23.18
N ALA A 146 0.72 -12.83 21.98
CA ALA A 146 1.70 -13.75 21.42
C ALA A 146 2.70 -13.00 20.51
N VAL A 147 3.97 -13.45 20.57
CA VAL A 147 5.07 -12.83 19.81
C VAL A 147 6.12 -13.84 19.42
N TRP A 148 6.74 -13.66 18.27
CA TRP A 148 7.85 -14.46 17.79
C TRP A 148 9.19 -13.80 18.13
N ALA A 149 10.01 -14.46 18.94
CA ALA A 149 11.32 -13.98 19.43
C ALA A 149 12.26 -15.16 19.72
N PRO A 150 12.72 -15.90 18.69
CA PRO A 150 13.39 -17.20 18.85
C PRO A 150 14.75 -17.14 19.55
N HIS A 151 15.42 -15.99 19.62
CA HIS A 151 16.71 -15.84 20.29
C HIS A 151 16.59 -15.25 21.70
N ALA A 152 15.36 -14.87 22.13
CA ALA A 152 15.13 -14.35 23.46
C ALA A 152 15.33 -15.42 24.53
N ARG A 153 15.88 -15.04 25.68
CA ARG A 153 15.91 -15.89 26.89
C ARG A 153 14.57 -15.88 27.61
N ARG A 154 13.90 -14.74 27.64
CA ARG A 154 12.57 -14.52 28.20
C ARG A 154 11.88 -13.40 27.43
N VAL A 155 10.57 -13.52 27.28
CA VAL A 155 9.69 -12.41 26.87
C VAL A 155 8.64 -12.22 27.94
N SER A 156 8.32 -10.97 28.27
CA SER A 156 7.22 -10.60 29.16
C SER A 156 6.36 -9.52 28.54
N VAL A 157 5.07 -9.52 28.87
CA VAL A 157 4.19 -8.40 28.53
C VAL A 157 4.25 -7.38 29.64
N VAL A 158 4.48 -6.11 29.29
CA VAL A 158 4.53 -4.99 30.24
C VAL A 158 3.60 -3.87 29.81
N GLY A 159 3.04 -3.17 30.77
CA GLY A 159 2.12 -2.05 30.56
C GLY A 159 1.69 -1.44 31.89
N ASP A 160 0.75 -0.49 31.85
CA ASP A 160 0.26 0.17 33.07
C ASP A 160 -0.41 -0.84 34.02
N PHE A 161 -0.99 -1.91 33.50
CA PHE A 161 -1.66 -2.98 34.28
C PHE A 161 -0.69 -3.77 35.19
N ASN A 162 0.60 -3.67 34.98
CA ASN A 162 1.64 -4.31 35.81
C ASN A 162 2.82 -3.39 36.14
N MET A 163 2.61 -2.06 36.09
CA MET A 163 3.62 -1.05 36.38
C MET A 163 4.89 -1.18 35.55
N TRP A 164 4.77 -1.72 34.35
CA TRP A 164 5.87 -1.98 33.40
C TRP A 164 6.94 -2.95 33.94
N ASP A 165 6.58 -3.80 34.91
CA ASP A 165 7.46 -4.79 35.51
C ASP A 165 7.44 -6.11 34.75
N GLY A 166 8.55 -6.43 34.08
CA GLY A 166 8.71 -7.65 33.31
C GLY A 166 8.74 -8.95 34.13
N ALA A 167 8.88 -8.88 35.47
CA ALA A 167 8.85 -10.06 36.33
C ALA A 167 7.42 -10.60 36.56
N LEU A 168 6.37 -9.77 36.34
CA LEU A 168 4.99 -10.12 36.71
C LEU A 168 4.27 -10.98 35.67
N HIS A 169 4.58 -10.81 34.38
CA HIS A 169 3.91 -11.51 33.29
C HIS A 169 4.90 -12.10 32.27
N PRO A 170 5.83 -12.99 32.71
CA PRO A 170 6.65 -13.74 31.76
C PRO A 170 5.76 -14.65 30.91
N MET A 171 6.03 -14.65 29.58
CA MET A 171 5.28 -15.42 28.61
C MET A 171 5.85 -16.85 28.49
N HIS A 172 5.04 -17.78 28.08
CA HIS A 172 5.40 -19.17 27.90
C HIS A 172 5.86 -19.46 26.46
N LEU A 173 7.06 -20.02 26.32
CA LEU A 173 7.61 -20.46 25.04
C LEU A 173 6.92 -21.76 24.57
N ILE A 174 6.42 -21.75 23.34
CA ILE A 174 5.77 -22.91 22.71
C ILE A 174 6.81 -23.86 22.11
N GLY A 175 7.20 -24.86 22.86
CA GLY A 175 8.18 -25.85 22.43
C GLY A 175 9.50 -25.20 21.97
N SER A 176 9.90 -25.44 20.71
CA SER A 176 11.09 -24.85 20.08
C SER A 176 10.74 -23.83 18.98
N SER A 177 9.49 -23.36 18.93
CA SER A 177 9.01 -22.49 17.83
C SER A 177 9.58 -21.07 17.85
N GLY A 178 10.09 -20.63 18.99
CA GLY A 178 10.41 -19.23 19.23
C GLY A 178 9.18 -18.33 19.45
N ILE A 179 7.98 -18.89 19.50
CA ILE A 179 6.74 -18.15 19.78
C ILE A 179 6.48 -18.22 21.29
N TYR A 180 6.25 -17.03 21.87
CA TYR A 180 5.85 -16.86 23.27
C TYR A 180 4.39 -16.45 23.34
N GLU A 181 3.62 -16.99 24.29
CA GLU A 181 2.23 -16.59 24.50
C GLU A 181 1.84 -16.47 25.98
N LEU A 182 0.86 -15.63 26.25
CA LEU A 182 0.23 -15.50 27.57
C LEU A 182 -1.16 -14.87 27.43
N PHE A 183 -2.17 -15.43 28.11
CA PHE A 183 -3.45 -14.76 28.32
C PHE A 183 -3.41 -14.02 29.66
N ILE A 184 -3.67 -12.71 29.65
CA ILE A 184 -3.72 -11.89 30.85
C ILE A 184 -5.17 -11.51 31.15
N PRO A 185 -5.77 -12.07 32.21
CA PRO A 185 -7.12 -11.72 32.64
C PRO A 185 -7.26 -10.23 32.97
N ASP A 186 -8.47 -9.71 32.75
CA ASP A 186 -8.88 -8.34 33.11
C ASP A 186 -8.11 -7.21 32.39
N VAL A 187 -7.17 -7.53 31.52
CA VAL A 187 -6.57 -6.57 30.58
C VAL A 187 -7.50 -6.45 29.37
N GLY A 188 -8.07 -5.27 29.16
CA GLY A 188 -9.04 -5.00 28.11
C GLY A 188 -8.51 -4.05 27.03
N GLU A 189 -9.42 -3.60 26.18
CA GLU A 189 -9.11 -2.56 25.17
C GLU A 189 -8.60 -1.29 25.86
N ASP A 190 -7.87 -0.51 25.10
CA ASP A 190 -7.16 0.70 25.50
C ASP A 190 -5.98 0.48 26.47
N ALA A 191 -5.69 -0.75 26.87
CA ALA A 191 -4.49 -1.06 27.63
C ALA A 191 -3.24 -0.81 26.77
N VAL A 192 -2.30 -0.05 27.32
CA VAL A 192 -1.01 0.23 26.68
C VAL A 192 -0.01 -0.84 27.06
N TYR A 193 0.75 -1.35 26.09
CA TYR A 193 1.70 -2.44 26.32
C TYR A 193 2.92 -2.41 25.40
N LYS A 194 3.97 -3.11 25.84
CA LYS A 194 5.15 -3.53 25.07
C LYS A 194 5.54 -4.95 25.43
N PHE A 195 6.45 -5.52 24.63
CA PHE A 195 7.19 -6.70 25.04
C PHE A 195 8.52 -6.27 25.69
N ASN A 196 8.76 -6.75 26.92
CA ASN A 196 10.06 -6.69 27.58
C ASN A 196 10.79 -7.99 27.28
N ILE A 197 11.89 -7.89 26.55
CA ILE A 197 12.66 -9.02 26.05
C ILE A 197 14.02 -9.06 26.77
N LEU A 198 14.32 -10.16 27.45
CA LEU A 198 15.65 -10.47 27.92
C LEU A 198 16.42 -11.14 26.79
N THR A 199 17.38 -10.46 26.21
CA THR A 199 18.17 -10.96 25.09
C THR A 199 19.07 -12.15 25.52
N ARG A 200 19.57 -12.89 24.54
CA ARG A 200 20.55 -13.97 24.81
C ARG A 200 21.83 -13.52 25.51
N TYR A 201 22.14 -12.21 25.42
CA TYR A 201 23.31 -11.60 26.05
C TYR A 201 23.02 -11.04 27.44
N GLY A 202 21.78 -11.08 27.91
CA GLY A 202 21.38 -10.61 29.24
C GLY A 202 20.99 -9.15 29.32
N GLU A 203 20.78 -8.50 28.17
CA GLU A 203 20.25 -7.13 28.10
C GLU A 203 18.71 -7.18 28.08
N GLU A 204 18.08 -6.26 28.79
CA GLU A 204 16.63 -6.04 28.71
C GLU A 204 16.32 -4.94 27.71
N ILE A 205 15.46 -5.25 26.75
CA ILE A 205 14.98 -4.33 25.72
C ILE A 205 13.46 -4.28 25.70
N TYR A 206 12.90 -3.14 25.29
CA TYR A 206 11.45 -2.93 25.18
C TYR A 206 11.08 -2.76 23.70
N LYS A 207 10.21 -3.62 23.21
CA LYS A 207 9.80 -3.67 21.81
C LYS A 207 8.31 -3.45 21.65
N ALA A 208 7.94 -2.68 20.63
CA ALA A 208 6.57 -2.62 20.15
C ALA A 208 6.17 -3.98 19.54
N ASP A 209 4.89 -4.26 19.51
CA ASP A 209 4.37 -5.51 18.94
C ASP A 209 4.40 -5.45 17.41
N PRO A 210 5.12 -6.36 16.73
CA PRO A 210 5.15 -6.42 15.27
C PRO A 210 3.78 -6.62 14.62
N PHE A 211 2.85 -7.28 15.32
CA PHE A 211 1.48 -7.56 14.86
C PHE A 211 0.42 -6.72 15.55
N GLY A 212 0.82 -5.68 16.32
CA GLY A 212 -0.09 -4.82 17.04
C GLY A 212 -1.00 -4.02 16.10
N ASN A 213 -2.31 -4.05 16.37
CA ASN A 213 -3.34 -3.43 15.52
C ASN A 213 -3.51 -1.92 15.75
N CYS A 214 -2.92 -1.39 16.81
CA CYS A 214 -2.99 0.03 17.15
C CYS A 214 -1.72 0.45 17.89
N ALA A 215 -1.17 1.61 17.55
CA ALA A 215 -0.05 2.24 18.24
C ALA A 215 -0.52 3.41 19.09
N GLN A 216 0.30 3.85 20.04
CA GLN A 216 0.11 5.15 20.65
C GLN A 216 0.38 6.27 19.64
N PHE A 217 -0.20 7.45 19.91
CA PHE A 217 0.14 8.66 19.16
C PHE A 217 1.56 9.11 19.51
N ARG A 218 2.33 9.49 18.50
CA ARG A 218 3.71 9.98 18.68
C ARG A 218 3.79 11.19 19.63
N PRO A 219 4.83 11.38 20.43
CA PRO A 219 6.11 10.65 20.41
C PRO A 219 6.11 9.31 21.15
N ASP A 220 5.00 8.94 21.77
CA ASP A 220 4.84 7.65 22.43
C ASP A 220 4.90 6.52 21.38
N ASN A 221 5.36 5.34 21.80
CA ASN A 221 5.71 4.27 20.87
C ASN A 221 5.40 2.86 21.40
N ALA A 222 4.43 2.76 22.29
CA ALA A 222 3.85 1.49 22.69
C ALA A 222 2.66 1.11 21.80
N ASN A 223 2.20 -0.12 21.91
CA ASN A 223 0.96 -0.54 21.31
C ASN A 223 -0.22 -0.35 22.25
N VAL A 224 -1.40 -0.28 21.67
CA VAL A 224 -2.67 -0.17 22.37
C VAL A 224 -3.52 -1.39 21.99
N VAL A 225 -4.07 -2.07 22.98
CA VAL A 225 -4.96 -3.21 22.76
C VAL A 225 -6.24 -2.73 22.10
N LYS A 226 -6.54 -3.22 20.89
CA LYS A 226 -7.75 -2.89 20.13
C LYS A 226 -8.36 -4.14 19.48
N ASP A 227 -9.68 -4.22 19.50
CA ASP A 227 -10.44 -5.26 18.80
C ASP A 227 -10.98 -4.72 17.47
N ILE A 228 -10.22 -4.89 16.39
CA ILE A 228 -10.58 -4.44 15.06
C ILE A 228 -11.75 -5.21 14.42
N THR A 229 -12.23 -6.29 15.04
CA THR A 229 -13.35 -7.10 14.53
C THR A 229 -14.72 -6.48 14.82
N LYS A 230 -14.78 -5.43 15.62
CA LYS A 230 -16.03 -4.77 16.03
C LYS A 230 -16.65 -3.89 14.96
N TYR A 231 -15.84 -3.39 14.02
CA TYR A 231 -16.35 -2.53 12.96
C TYR A 231 -17.39 -3.26 12.11
N ARG A 232 -18.47 -2.55 11.77
CA ARG A 232 -19.57 -3.08 10.95
C ARG A 232 -19.53 -2.45 9.57
N TRP A 233 -18.92 -3.15 8.64
CA TRP A 233 -18.79 -2.75 7.24
C TRP A 233 -20.16 -2.60 6.56
N LYS A 234 -20.27 -1.64 5.64
CA LYS A 234 -21.49 -1.34 4.87
C LYS A 234 -21.25 -1.43 3.35
N ASP A 235 -20.09 -1.91 2.95
CA ASP A 235 -19.60 -2.01 1.58
C ASP A 235 -19.74 -3.42 0.97
N SER A 236 -20.62 -4.27 1.47
CA SER A 236 -20.78 -5.64 1.00
C SER A 236 -20.96 -5.76 -0.52
N THR A 237 -21.75 -4.85 -1.12
CA THR A 237 -21.93 -4.83 -2.58
C THR A 237 -20.62 -4.51 -3.32
N TRP A 238 -19.80 -3.61 -2.78
CA TRP A 238 -18.48 -3.32 -3.32
C TRP A 238 -17.59 -4.56 -3.29
N MET A 239 -17.52 -5.22 -2.13
CA MET A 239 -16.70 -6.41 -1.92
C MET A 239 -17.14 -7.60 -2.79
N GLU A 240 -18.44 -7.78 -3.01
CA GLU A 240 -18.96 -8.79 -3.95
C GLU A 240 -18.56 -8.48 -5.39
N ASN A 241 -18.70 -7.23 -5.82
CA ASN A 241 -18.31 -6.80 -7.16
C ASN A 241 -16.79 -6.92 -7.37
N ARG A 242 -15.98 -6.53 -6.38
CA ARG A 242 -14.52 -6.63 -6.41
C ARG A 242 -14.06 -8.05 -6.76
N LYS A 243 -14.62 -9.06 -6.11
CA LYS A 243 -14.28 -10.47 -6.34
C LYS A 243 -14.53 -10.97 -7.77
N THR A 244 -15.35 -10.26 -8.53
CA THR A 244 -15.66 -10.63 -9.93
C THR A 244 -14.73 -9.97 -10.95
N VAL A 245 -13.90 -9.02 -10.53
CA VAL A 245 -13.00 -8.28 -11.43
C VAL A 245 -11.80 -9.14 -11.76
N THR A 246 -11.68 -9.53 -13.01
CA THR A 246 -10.50 -10.24 -13.49
C THR A 246 -9.37 -9.28 -13.83
N ARG A 247 -8.13 -9.79 -13.95
CA ARG A 247 -6.97 -9.05 -14.44
C ARG A 247 -7.26 -8.35 -15.78
N ASN A 248 -7.90 -9.04 -16.71
CA ASN A 248 -8.25 -8.50 -18.01
C ASN A 248 -9.30 -7.38 -17.94
N ASP A 249 -10.29 -7.52 -17.03
CA ASP A 249 -11.30 -6.47 -16.81
C ASP A 249 -10.66 -5.21 -16.25
N ALA A 250 -9.75 -5.33 -15.28
CA ALA A 250 -9.06 -4.19 -14.68
C ALA A 250 -8.19 -3.43 -15.71
N MET A 251 -7.51 -4.15 -16.60
CA MET A 251 -6.74 -3.53 -17.68
C MET A 251 -7.59 -2.66 -18.60
N ARG A 252 -8.85 -3.07 -18.84
CA ARG A 252 -9.79 -2.42 -19.77
C ARG A 252 -10.74 -1.41 -19.13
N LYS A 253 -10.60 -1.16 -17.83
CA LYS A 253 -11.38 -0.14 -17.12
C LYS A 253 -10.57 1.14 -16.92
N PRO A 254 -11.21 2.29 -16.75
CA PRO A 254 -10.51 3.51 -16.41
C PRO A 254 -9.88 3.36 -15.02
N MET A 255 -8.63 3.77 -14.91
CA MET A 255 -7.92 3.92 -13.63
C MET A 255 -7.23 5.27 -13.64
N ASN A 256 -7.78 6.18 -12.87
CA ASN A 256 -7.32 7.55 -12.72
C ASN A 256 -7.12 7.78 -11.22
N ILE A 257 -5.87 7.92 -10.80
CA ILE A 257 -5.44 7.86 -9.42
C ILE A 257 -5.11 9.26 -8.91
N TYR A 258 -5.65 9.59 -7.75
CA TYR A 258 -5.28 10.77 -6.96
C TYR A 258 -4.39 10.31 -5.81
N GLU A 259 -3.07 10.48 -5.95
CA GLU A 259 -2.12 10.18 -4.91
C GLU A 259 -2.15 11.29 -3.86
N MET A 260 -2.23 10.92 -2.58
CA MET A 260 -2.38 11.90 -1.52
C MET A 260 -1.78 11.48 -0.18
N HIS A 261 -1.32 12.49 0.56
CA HIS A 261 -0.94 12.39 1.97
C HIS A 261 -2.01 13.09 2.83
N LEU A 262 -2.74 12.33 3.63
CA LEU A 262 -3.92 12.82 4.36
C LEU A 262 -3.60 14.02 5.27
N GLY A 263 -2.45 13.99 5.97
CA GLY A 263 -2.06 15.00 6.94
C GLY A 263 -1.74 16.38 6.36
N SER A 264 -1.41 16.45 5.06
CA SER A 264 -1.04 17.69 4.38
C SER A 264 -1.94 18.02 3.19
N TRP A 265 -2.93 17.17 2.87
CA TRP A 265 -3.97 17.55 1.92
C TRP A 265 -4.75 18.76 2.44
N LYS A 266 -5.15 18.70 3.71
CA LYS A 266 -5.74 19.82 4.44
C LYS A 266 -5.54 19.61 5.93
N LYS A 267 -5.10 20.67 6.64
CA LYS A 267 -4.99 20.65 8.11
C LYS A 267 -6.18 21.38 8.73
N LYS A 268 -6.58 20.97 9.90
CA LYS A 268 -7.62 21.60 10.70
C LYS A 268 -7.10 22.87 11.40
N VAL A 269 -5.82 22.81 11.82
CA VAL A 269 -5.09 23.93 12.42
C VAL A 269 -3.72 23.99 11.77
N GLU A 270 -3.46 25.01 10.96
CA GLU A 270 -2.23 25.10 10.14
C GLU A 270 -0.94 25.21 10.95
N ASP A 271 -0.95 25.97 12.05
CA ASP A 271 0.24 26.24 12.87
C ASP A 271 0.46 25.17 13.95
N ASP A 272 -0.36 24.13 14.00
CA ASP A 272 -0.22 23.00 14.92
C ASP A 272 0.32 21.78 14.17
N GLU A 273 1.47 21.24 14.61
CA GLU A 273 2.04 20.03 14.03
C GLU A 273 1.07 18.82 14.10
N ASN A 274 0.20 18.79 15.12
CA ASN A 274 -0.82 17.77 15.35
C ASN A 274 -2.23 18.21 14.90
N GLY A 275 -2.33 19.35 14.21
CA GLY A 275 -3.57 19.94 13.74
C GLY A 275 -4.23 19.20 12.59
N PHE A 276 -4.31 17.87 12.64
CA PHE A 276 -4.88 17.02 11.63
C PHE A 276 -6.42 16.94 11.72
N PHE A 277 -7.06 16.72 10.58
CA PHE A 277 -8.41 16.19 10.56
C PHE A 277 -8.38 14.69 10.87
N SER A 278 -9.41 14.18 11.53
CA SER A 278 -9.59 12.75 11.72
C SER A 278 -9.98 12.04 10.43
N TYR A 279 -9.75 10.71 10.34
CA TYR A 279 -10.23 9.86 9.24
C TYR A 279 -11.72 10.08 8.94
N ARG A 280 -12.54 10.22 10.00
CA ARG A 280 -13.99 10.46 9.85
C ARG A 280 -14.32 11.82 9.28
N GLU A 281 -13.58 12.86 9.64
CA GLU A 281 -13.76 14.21 9.09
C GLU A 281 -13.26 14.28 7.65
N LEU A 282 -12.14 13.61 7.33
CA LEU A 282 -11.56 13.55 5.99
C LEU A 282 -12.44 12.79 5.00
N ALA A 283 -13.11 11.72 5.43
CA ALA A 283 -13.87 10.85 4.54
C ALA A 283 -14.87 11.59 3.62
N PRO A 284 -15.80 12.41 4.12
CA PRO A 284 -16.69 13.17 3.24
C PRO A 284 -15.95 14.21 2.40
N MET A 285 -14.96 14.90 2.96
CA MET A 285 -14.22 15.94 2.27
C MET A 285 -13.45 15.41 1.05
N VAL A 286 -12.75 14.28 1.25
CA VAL A 286 -11.96 13.62 0.21
C VAL A 286 -12.90 13.00 -0.84
N ALA A 287 -13.94 12.29 -0.42
CA ALA A 287 -14.87 11.64 -1.34
C ALA A 287 -15.58 12.66 -2.25
N ASP A 288 -16.05 13.77 -1.70
CA ASP A 288 -16.72 14.81 -2.47
C ASP A 288 -15.77 15.45 -3.50
N TYR A 289 -14.54 15.76 -3.09
CA TYR A 289 -13.52 16.33 -3.96
C TYR A 289 -13.09 15.39 -5.09
N VAL A 290 -12.71 14.17 -4.74
CA VAL A 290 -12.22 13.14 -5.67
C VAL A 290 -13.29 12.80 -6.71
N LYS A 291 -14.55 12.70 -6.28
CA LYS A 291 -15.69 12.43 -7.15
C LYS A 291 -16.02 13.62 -8.07
N ASP A 292 -16.00 14.84 -7.55
CA ASP A 292 -16.21 16.05 -8.34
C ASP A 292 -15.12 16.20 -9.41
N MET A 293 -13.86 15.94 -9.04
CA MET A 293 -12.72 15.96 -9.95
C MET A 293 -12.70 14.79 -10.95
N GLY A 294 -13.52 13.75 -10.77
CA GLY A 294 -13.62 12.61 -11.68
C GLY A 294 -12.52 11.56 -11.53
N TYR A 295 -11.79 11.51 -10.40
CA TYR A 295 -10.87 10.43 -10.10
C TYR A 295 -11.64 9.16 -9.73
N THR A 296 -11.06 7.99 -10.04
CA THR A 296 -11.65 6.67 -9.76
C THR A 296 -11.02 5.98 -8.56
N HIS A 297 -9.79 6.35 -8.25
CA HIS A 297 -8.99 5.78 -7.18
C HIS A 297 -8.31 6.89 -6.38
N ILE A 298 -8.09 6.62 -5.10
CA ILE A 298 -7.13 7.36 -4.27
C ILE A 298 -5.99 6.43 -3.92
N GLU A 299 -4.76 6.97 -3.87
CA GLU A 299 -3.57 6.27 -3.37
C GLU A 299 -3.08 6.99 -2.13
N LEU A 300 -3.05 6.28 -1.00
CA LEU A 300 -2.79 6.85 0.31
C LEU A 300 -1.36 6.58 0.75
N MET A 301 -0.57 7.64 0.90
CA MET A 301 0.75 7.59 1.51
C MET A 301 0.65 7.57 3.04
N GLY A 302 1.60 6.91 3.72
CA GLY A 302 1.81 7.02 5.16
C GLY A 302 0.65 6.53 6.03
N ILE A 303 0.02 5.42 5.68
CA ILE A 303 -1.08 4.86 6.49
C ILE A 303 -0.60 3.87 7.54
N ALA A 304 0.37 3.00 7.26
CA ALA A 304 0.98 2.19 8.31
C ALA A 304 1.74 3.09 9.30
N GLU A 305 1.69 2.79 10.62
CA GLU A 305 2.24 3.70 11.64
C GLU A 305 3.76 3.88 11.55
N TYR A 306 4.20 5.11 11.68
CA TYR A 306 5.59 5.53 11.57
C TYR A 306 5.93 6.65 12.57
N PRO A 307 7.18 6.73 13.09
CA PRO A 307 7.53 7.65 14.17
C PRO A 307 7.85 9.08 13.70
N PHE A 308 8.36 9.26 12.47
CA PHE A 308 8.92 10.50 11.98
C PHE A 308 8.15 11.06 10.78
N ASP A 309 7.49 12.20 10.93
CA ASP A 309 6.64 12.82 9.90
C ASP A 309 7.39 13.09 8.60
N GLY A 310 8.64 13.55 8.68
CA GLY A 310 9.48 13.80 7.51
C GLY A 310 9.87 12.57 6.70
N SER A 311 9.50 11.34 7.17
CA SER A 311 9.60 10.13 6.38
C SER A 311 8.40 9.91 5.46
N TRP A 312 7.34 10.72 5.58
CA TRP A 312 6.08 10.63 4.82
C TRP A 312 5.37 9.27 4.93
N GLY A 313 5.78 8.44 5.91
CA GLY A 313 5.29 7.08 6.11
C GLY A 313 6.17 5.98 5.53
N TYR A 314 7.32 6.31 4.92
CA TYR A 314 8.23 5.30 4.37
C TYR A 314 9.17 4.65 5.41
N GLN A 315 9.11 5.09 6.69
CA GLN A 315 9.83 4.46 7.80
C GLN A 315 8.85 3.79 8.79
N VAL A 316 8.22 2.71 8.34
CA VAL A 316 7.16 2.00 9.07
C VAL A 316 7.72 1.26 10.29
N THR A 317 7.09 1.47 11.46
CA THR A 317 7.41 0.72 12.70
C THR A 317 6.33 -0.29 13.07
N ASN A 318 5.06 -0.03 12.74
CA ASN A 318 3.94 -0.92 13.05
C ASN A 318 3.17 -1.25 11.76
N TYR A 319 3.50 -2.38 11.15
CA TYR A 319 2.97 -2.79 9.85
C TYR A 319 1.48 -3.13 9.85
N TYR A 320 0.93 -3.53 11.01
CA TYR A 320 -0.47 -3.97 11.19
C TYR A 320 -1.36 -2.92 11.87
N ALA A 321 -0.86 -1.69 12.01
CA ALA A 321 -1.61 -0.59 12.62
C ALA A 321 -1.72 0.59 11.65
N PRO A 322 -2.92 1.12 11.38
CA PRO A 322 -3.06 2.42 10.74
C PRO A 322 -2.54 3.52 11.69
N THR A 323 -1.95 4.56 11.10
CA THR A 323 -1.37 5.65 11.90
C THR A 323 -2.41 6.33 12.79
N ARG A 324 -2.01 6.57 14.04
CA ARG A 324 -2.82 7.26 15.05
C ARG A 324 -2.99 8.76 14.80
N ARG A 325 -2.28 9.32 13.83
CA ARG A 325 -2.37 10.75 13.48
C ARG A 325 -3.78 11.20 13.17
N TYR A 326 -4.59 10.32 12.59
CA TYR A 326 -5.93 10.66 12.09
C TYR A 326 -7.05 9.93 12.84
N GLY A 327 -6.76 9.15 13.88
CA GLY A 327 -7.75 8.47 14.70
C GLY A 327 -7.46 7.00 15.00
N ASP A 328 -8.49 6.27 15.41
CA ASP A 328 -8.42 4.86 15.74
C ASP A 328 -8.49 3.97 14.47
N PRO A 329 -8.10 2.69 14.56
CA PRO A 329 -8.26 1.72 13.47
C PRO A 329 -9.66 1.66 12.86
N GLU A 330 -10.71 1.73 13.70
CA GLU A 330 -12.10 1.76 13.24
C GLU A 330 -12.44 3.04 12.45
N ASP A 331 -11.75 4.15 12.71
CA ASP A 331 -11.96 5.40 11.98
C ASP A 331 -11.38 5.30 10.57
N PHE A 332 -10.26 4.57 10.40
CA PHE A 332 -9.74 4.27 9.08
C PHE A 332 -10.63 3.28 8.32
N MET A 333 -11.18 2.26 8.99
CA MET A 333 -12.19 1.38 8.38
C MET A 333 -13.41 2.19 7.90
N TYR A 334 -13.87 3.16 8.70
CA TYR A 334 -14.94 4.07 8.30
C TYR A 334 -14.57 4.89 7.06
N PHE A 335 -13.32 5.36 6.96
CA PHE A 335 -12.83 6.12 5.81
C PHE A 335 -12.91 5.27 4.54
N VAL A 336 -12.41 4.05 4.55
CA VAL A 336 -12.45 3.12 3.40
C VAL A 336 -13.88 2.77 3.03
N ASP A 337 -14.73 2.41 3.99
CA ASP A 337 -16.17 2.13 3.79
C ASP A 337 -16.88 3.31 3.12
N TYR A 338 -16.52 4.54 3.52
CA TYR A 338 -17.08 5.76 2.93
C TYR A 338 -16.61 5.99 1.48
N MET A 339 -15.34 5.68 1.16
CA MET A 339 -14.82 5.72 -0.22
C MET A 339 -15.58 4.74 -1.10
N HIS A 340 -15.73 3.48 -0.68
CA HIS A 340 -16.47 2.44 -1.41
C HIS A 340 -17.93 2.83 -1.66
N LYS A 341 -18.60 3.40 -0.67
CA LYS A 341 -19.96 3.92 -0.82
C LYS A 341 -20.08 4.99 -1.91
N ASN A 342 -19.03 5.75 -2.15
CA ASN A 342 -18.97 6.79 -3.17
C ASN A 342 -18.38 6.30 -4.50
N GLY A 343 -18.09 5.01 -4.65
CA GLY A 343 -17.57 4.43 -5.88
C GLY A 343 -16.08 4.69 -6.11
N ILE A 344 -15.31 4.94 -5.04
CA ILE A 344 -13.88 5.26 -5.08
C ILE A 344 -13.09 4.08 -4.52
N SER A 345 -12.15 3.55 -5.30
CA SER A 345 -11.20 2.52 -4.87
C SER A 345 -10.09 3.13 -4.01
N VAL A 346 -9.57 2.35 -3.04
CA VAL A 346 -8.49 2.77 -2.16
C VAL A 346 -7.24 1.92 -2.41
N ILE A 347 -6.16 2.58 -2.81
CA ILE A 347 -4.81 2.01 -2.94
C ILE A 347 -4.03 2.41 -1.71
N LEU A 348 -3.32 1.46 -1.10
CA LEU A 348 -2.42 1.72 0.01
C LEU A 348 -0.97 1.70 -0.49
N ASP A 349 -0.22 2.75 -0.18
CA ASP A 349 1.22 2.75 -0.35
C ASP A 349 1.86 1.87 0.72
N TRP A 350 2.51 0.79 0.31
CA TRP A 350 3.00 -0.28 1.17
C TRP A 350 4.51 -0.49 1.01
N VAL A 351 5.23 -0.49 2.13
CA VAL A 351 6.69 -0.43 2.19
C VAL A 351 7.29 -1.74 2.70
N PRO A 352 7.37 -2.81 1.90
CA PRO A 352 7.96 -4.08 2.31
C PRO A 352 9.47 -4.17 2.09
N ALA A 353 10.09 -3.17 1.48
CA ALA A 353 11.50 -3.21 1.13
C ALA A 353 12.43 -3.03 2.33
N HIS A 354 12.06 -2.14 3.25
CA HIS A 354 12.92 -1.72 4.34
C HIS A 354 12.12 -1.21 5.54
N PHE A 355 12.81 -1.00 6.67
CA PHE A 355 12.22 -0.44 7.90
C PHE A 355 13.26 0.36 8.69
N PRO A 356 12.84 1.30 9.58
CA PRO A 356 13.75 2.17 10.30
C PRO A 356 14.51 1.46 11.43
N ARG A 357 15.54 2.13 11.95
CA ARG A 357 16.42 1.63 13.02
C ARG A 357 15.95 1.98 14.43
N ASP A 358 14.74 2.47 14.58
CA ASP A 358 14.16 2.84 15.86
C ASP A 358 14.23 1.70 16.87
N ALA A 359 14.72 1.97 18.07
CA ALA A 359 15.01 0.96 19.06
C ALA A 359 13.77 0.15 19.50
N HIS A 360 12.59 0.75 19.44
CA HIS A 360 11.33 0.10 19.78
C HIS A 360 10.74 -0.73 18.63
N GLY A 361 11.23 -0.52 17.38
CA GLY A 361 10.73 -1.17 16.17
C GLY A 361 11.33 -2.56 15.94
N LEU A 362 11.30 -3.00 14.67
CA LEU A 362 11.68 -4.36 14.26
C LEU A 362 13.18 -4.65 14.33
N GLY A 363 14.04 -3.63 14.20
CA GLY A 363 15.49 -3.81 14.16
C GLY A 363 16.04 -4.52 15.39
N LYS A 364 16.80 -5.61 15.19
CA LYS A 364 17.35 -6.47 16.25
C LYS A 364 16.29 -6.82 17.29
N PHE A 365 15.14 -7.27 16.82
CA PHE A 365 13.92 -7.38 17.61
C PHE A 365 14.09 -8.14 18.93
N ASP A 366 14.79 -9.26 18.93
CA ASP A 366 15.07 -10.07 20.12
C ASP A 366 16.53 -9.99 20.59
N GLY A 367 17.23 -8.91 20.20
CA GLY A 367 18.65 -8.68 20.45
C GLY A 367 19.57 -9.21 19.37
N MET A 368 19.01 -9.87 18.36
CA MET A 368 19.69 -10.36 17.16
C MET A 368 18.98 -9.85 15.91
N PRO A 369 19.66 -9.80 14.75
CA PRO A 369 18.97 -9.60 13.46
C PRO A 369 17.89 -10.69 13.27
N LEU A 370 16.62 -10.29 13.30
CA LEU A 370 15.47 -11.18 13.22
C LEU A 370 14.65 -10.93 11.96
N PHE A 371 14.20 -9.70 11.77
CA PHE A 371 13.49 -9.28 10.58
C PHE A 371 14.44 -8.85 9.47
N GLU A 372 15.60 -8.30 9.81
CA GLU A 372 16.66 -7.93 8.87
C GLU A 372 17.67 -9.08 8.63
N HIS A 373 18.29 -9.03 7.45
CA HIS A 373 19.38 -9.98 7.14
C HIS A 373 20.60 -9.74 8.04
N PRO A 374 21.24 -10.83 8.60
CA PRO A 374 22.32 -10.69 9.57
C PRO A 374 23.62 -10.08 8.99
N ASP A 375 23.88 -10.22 7.69
CA ASP A 375 25.01 -9.54 7.05
C ASP A 375 24.56 -8.16 6.58
N SER A 376 25.21 -7.09 7.08
CA SER A 376 24.87 -5.71 6.78
C SER A 376 24.93 -5.36 5.28
N ARG A 377 25.77 -6.07 4.52
CA ARG A 377 25.86 -5.89 3.06
C ARG A 377 24.58 -6.33 2.33
N ARG A 378 23.74 -7.18 2.96
CA ARG A 378 22.38 -7.53 2.49
C ARG A 378 21.29 -6.88 3.33
N GLY A 379 21.55 -6.62 4.62
CA GLY A 379 20.58 -6.19 5.61
C GLY A 379 20.44 -4.67 5.82
N GLU A 380 21.19 -3.84 5.09
CA GLU A 380 21.16 -2.38 5.29
C GLU A 380 21.17 -1.60 3.99
N HIS A 381 20.39 -0.50 3.96
CA HIS A 381 20.49 0.57 2.97
C HIS A 381 21.30 1.73 3.56
N PRO A 382 22.57 1.92 3.16
CA PRO A 382 23.42 2.99 3.70
C PRO A 382 22.86 4.38 3.46
N ASP A 383 22.32 4.63 2.24
CA ASP A 383 21.83 5.95 1.81
C ASP A 383 20.53 6.35 2.53
N TRP A 384 19.67 5.39 2.86
CA TRP A 384 18.39 5.63 3.56
C TRP A 384 18.51 5.50 5.08
N GLY A 385 19.60 4.90 5.57
CA GLY A 385 19.78 4.64 7.00
C GLY A 385 18.82 3.59 7.56
N THR A 386 18.27 2.70 6.73
CA THR A 386 17.27 1.70 7.08
C THR A 386 17.84 0.29 7.08
N TYR A 387 17.11 -0.67 7.67
CA TYR A 387 17.34 -2.10 7.51
C TYR A 387 16.57 -2.66 6.33
N ILE A 388 17.09 -3.73 5.71
CA ILE A 388 16.44 -4.51 4.65
C ILE A 388 15.92 -5.79 5.27
N PHE A 389 14.67 -6.16 4.96
CA PHE A 389 14.09 -7.43 5.40
C PHE A 389 14.88 -8.65 4.89
N ASP A 390 14.97 -9.68 5.72
CA ASP A 390 15.51 -10.99 5.32
C ASP A 390 14.45 -11.80 4.57
N PHE A 391 14.28 -11.49 3.28
CA PHE A 391 13.27 -12.12 2.42
C PHE A 391 13.41 -13.64 2.31
N GLY A 392 14.60 -14.16 2.57
CA GLY A 392 14.90 -15.60 2.56
C GLY A 392 14.43 -16.34 3.81
N ARG A 393 14.14 -15.62 4.90
CA ARG A 393 13.61 -16.22 6.12
C ARG A 393 12.10 -16.41 5.98
N ASN A 394 11.65 -17.65 6.11
CA ASN A 394 10.25 -18.03 5.92
C ASN A 394 9.28 -17.20 6.77
N GLU A 395 9.58 -17.00 8.05
CA GLU A 395 8.74 -16.26 8.97
C GLU A 395 8.67 -14.78 8.61
N VAL A 396 9.74 -14.20 8.08
CA VAL A 396 9.78 -12.80 7.61
C VAL A 396 8.99 -12.64 6.31
N SER A 397 9.18 -13.54 5.36
CA SER A 397 8.36 -13.59 4.14
C SER A 397 6.88 -13.77 4.48
N ASN A 398 6.56 -14.63 5.47
CA ASN A 398 5.20 -14.80 5.98
C ASN A 398 4.65 -13.52 6.62
N PHE A 399 5.45 -12.82 7.42
CA PHE A 399 5.07 -11.56 8.05
C PHE A 399 4.64 -10.52 7.00
N LEU A 400 5.42 -10.36 5.93
CA LEU A 400 5.13 -9.41 4.86
C LEU A 400 3.89 -9.82 4.04
N ILE A 401 3.80 -11.07 3.60
CA ILE A 401 2.66 -11.54 2.80
C ILE A 401 1.36 -11.51 3.62
N ALA A 402 1.40 -11.96 4.88
CA ALA A 402 0.25 -11.89 5.77
C ALA A 402 -0.18 -10.43 6.04
N ASN A 403 0.76 -9.48 6.05
CA ASN A 403 0.46 -8.06 6.17
C ASN A 403 -0.29 -7.53 4.94
N ALA A 404 0.12 -7.90 3.73
CA ALA A 404 -0.61 -7.56 2.52
C ALA A 404 -2.04 -8.13 2.53
N VAL A 405 -2.20 -9.40 2.93
CA VAL A 405 -3.53 -10.03 3.12
C VAL A 405 -4.35 -9.31 4.18
N PHE A 406 -3.74 -8.89 5.29
CA PHE A 406 -4.39 -8.15 6.37
C PHE A 406 -5.00 -6.83 5.87
N TRP A 407 -4.27 -6.02 5.13
CA TRP A 407 -4.79 -4.77 4.58
C TRP A 407 -5.95 -5.01 3.60
N ALA A 408 -5.82 -6.02 2.73
CA ALA A 408 -6.86 -6.37 1.77
C ALA A 408 -8.12 -6.94 2.42
N LYS A 409 -7.96 -7.76 3.48
CA LYS A 409 -9.04 -8.53 4.09
C LYS A 409 -9.73 -7.83 5.26
N GLU A 410 -8.94 -7.23 6.17
CA GLU A 410 -9.47 -6.61 7.39
C GLU A 410 -9.82 -5.13 7.17
N TYR A 411 -9.12 -4.44 6.26
CA TYR A 411 -9.36 -3.02 5.93
C TYR A 411 -9.97 -2.81 4.55
N HIS A 412 -10.30 -3.87 3.83
CA HIS A 412 -10.94 -3.84 2.51
C HIS A 412 -10.18 -3.02 1.44
N ILE A 413 -8.86 -2.84 1.59
CA ILE A 413 -8.02 -2.13 0.62
C ILE A 413 -8.10 -2.83 -0.75
N ASP A 414 -8.25 -2.05 -1.84
CA ASP A 414 -8.46 -2.57 -3.19
C ASP A 414 -7.17 -2.81 -3.97
N ALA A 415 -6.09 -2.12 -3.60
CA ALA A 415 -4.78 -2.34 -4.20
C ALA A 415 -3.65 -1.93 -3.26
N LEU A 416 -2.48 -2.53 -3.48
CA LEU A 416 -1.24 -2.17 -2.80
C LEU A 416 -0.25 -1.63 -3.83
N ARG A 417 0.27 -0.43 -3.62
CA ARG A 417 1.46 0.06 -4.32
C ARG A 417 2.69 -0.34 -3.51
N VAL A 418 3.55 -1.15 -4.10
CA VAL A 418 4.77 -1.65 -3.48
C VAL A 418 5.90 -0.67 -3.74
N ASP A 419 6.35 -0.03 -2.66
CA ASP A 419 7.43 0.93 -2.67
C ASP A 419 8.78 0.27 -2.99
N ALA A 420 9.60 0.95 -3.78
CA ALA A 420 11.02 0.66 -4.03
C ALA A 420 11.31 -0.79 -4.46
N VAL A 421 10.52 -1.38 -5.34
CA VAL A 421 10.70 -2.77 -5.82
C VAL A 421 12.09 -2.99 -6.40
N ALA A 422 12.66 -2.02 -7.12
CA ALA A 422 14.03 -2.10 -7.63
C ALA A 422 15.06 -2.39 -6.53
N SER A 423 14.91 -1.80 -5.34
CA SER A 423 15.79 -2.03 -4.19
C SER A 423 15.70 -3.45 -3.62
N MET A 424 14.57 -4.13 -3.86
CA MET A 424 14.35 -5.52 -3.47
C MET A 424 14.97 -6.49 -4.49
N LEU A 425 14.86 -6.17 -5.80
CA LEU A 425 15.31 -7.04 -6.89
C LEU A 425 16.83 -7.13 -7.00
N TYR A 426 17.57 -6.07 -6.62
CA TYR A 426 19.00 -5.98 -6.83
C TYR A 426 19.79 -5.85 -5.52
N LEU A 427 20.72 -6.80 -5.31
CA LEU A 427 21.59 -6.87 -4.11
C LEU A 427 22.58 -5.70 -3.99
N ASP A 428 22.90 -5.07 -5.09
CA ASP A 428 23.82 -3.91 -5.20
C ASP A 428 23.10 -2.56 -5.26
N TYR A 429 21.76 -2.52 -5.16
CA TYR A 429 21.00 -1.29 -5.27
C TYR A 429 21.41 -0.27 -4.17
N GLY A 430 21.82 0.94 -4.58
CA GLY A 430 22.23 2.00 -3.67
C GLY A 430 23.52 1.70 -2.90
N LYS A 431 24.31 0.69 -3.30
CA LYS A 431 25.54 0.29 -2.62
C LYS A 431 26.79 0.65 -3.43
N GLN A 432 27.84 1.02 -2.73
CA GLN A 432 29.13 1.30 -3.36
C GLN A 432 29.81 0.02 -3.81
N ASP A 433 30.70 0.13 -4.80
CA ASP A 433 31.51 -0.98 -5.31
C ASP A 433 32.17 -1.78 -4.19
N GLY A 434 31.97 -3.12 -4.21
CA GLY A 434 32.52 -4.06 -3.23
C GLY A 434 31.81 -4.09 -1.88
N ASN A 435 30.77 -3.27 -1.65
CA ASN A 435 30.00 -3.28 -0.40
C ASN A 435 28.63 -3.99 -0.51
N TRP A 436 28.58 -5.03 -1.32
CA TRP A 436 27.42 -5.92 -1.47
C TRP A 436 27.86 -7.38 -1.64
N LEU A 437 26.94 -8.30 -1.48
CA LEU A 437 27.19 -9.72 -1.66
C LEU A 437 26.43 -10.24 -2.88
N PRO A 438 27.10 -10.92 -3.80
CA PRO A 438 26.43 -11.55 -4.92
C PRO A 438 25.50 -12.69 -4.47
N ASN A 439 24.61 -13.10 -5.37
CA ASN A 439 23.82 -14.31 -5.24
C ASN A 439 24.69 -15.57 -5.45
N GLU A 440 24.07 -16.75 -5.37
CA GLU A 440 24.75 -18.05 -5.53
C GLU A 440 25.37 -18.27 -6.92
N ASP A 441 24.89 -17.55 -7.95
CA ASP A 441 25.40 -17.61 -9.32
C ASP A 441 26.43 -16.49 -9.61
N GLY A 442 26.73 -15.65 -8.62
CA GLY A 442 27.68 -14.53 -8.74
C GLY A 442 27.06 -13.25 -9.32
N GLY A 443 25.74 -13.19 -9.54
CA GLY A 443 24.99 -12.05 -10.02
C GLY A 443 24.50 -11.13 -8.89
N ASN A 444 23.83 -10.04 -9.30
CA ASN A 444 23.26 -9.04 -8.37
C ASN A 444 21.76 -9.19 -8.15
N GLU A 445 21.10 -10.16 -8.77
CA GLU A 445 19.68 -10.43 -8.55
C GLU A 445 19.44 -11.02 -7.17
N ASN A 446 18.42 -10.53 -6.48
CA ASN A 446 18.02 -11.02 -5.15
C ASN A 446 16.95 -12.11 -5.28
N TYR A 447 17.38 -13.35 -5.43
CA TYR A 447 16.47 -14.49 -5.62
C TYR A 447 15.47 -14.69 -4.48
N ASP A 448 15.82 -14.32 -3.26
CA ASP A 448 14.91 -14.43 -2.10
C ASP A 448 13.77 -13.42 -2.20
N ALA A 449 14.08 -12.18 -2.55
CA ALA A 449 13.05 -11.15 -2.75
C ALA A 449 12.18 -11.46 -3.97
N ILE A 450 12.77 -11.93 -5.08
CA ILE A 450 12.03 -12.35 -6.28
C ILE A 450 11.01 -13.44 -5.94
N LYS A 451 11.44 -14.49 -5.22
CA LYS A 451 10.56 -15.57 -4.78
C LYS A 451 9.43 -15.06 -3.86
N MET A 452 9.77 -14.15 -2.93
CA MET A 452 8.78 -13.56 -2.03
C MET A 452 7.76 -12.72 -2.79
N LEU A 453 8.17 -11.87 -3.75
CA LEU A 453 7.28 -11.05 -4.58
C LEU A 453 6.35 -11.91 -5.46
N MET A 454 6.89 -12.96 -6.10
CA MET A 454 6.08 -13.90 -6.87
C MET A 454 5.04 -14.61 -5.97
N LYS A 455 5.45 -15.03 -4.77
CA LYS A 455 4.58 -15.66 -3.77
C LYS A 455 3.52 -14.70 -3.26
N LEU A 456 3.88 -13.43 -2.99
CA LEU A 456 2.95 -12.37 -2.60
C LEU A 456 1.85 -12.19 -3.65
N ASN A 457 2.24 -11.92 -4.90
CA ASN A 457 1.31 -11.65 -5.99
C ASN A 457 0.35 -12.82 -6.23
N LYS A 458 0.88 -14.05 -6.23
CA LYS A 458 0.06 -15.25 -6.34
C LYS A 458 -0.90 -15.40 -5.16
N THR A 459 -0.44 -15.18 -3.93
CA THR A 459 -1.27 -15.31 -2.74
C THR A 459 -2.41 -14.31 -2.72
N ILE A 460 -2.15 -13.04 -3.07
CA ILE A 460 -3.20 -12.01 -3.17
C ILE A 460 -4.21 -12.37 -4.26
N GLU A 461 -3.76 -12.78 -5.45
CA GLU A 461 -4.65 -13.20 -6.55
C GLU A 461 -5.59 -14.36 -6.14
N GLU A 462 -5.07 -15.33 -5.36
CA GLU A 462 -5.82 -16.52 -4.94
C GLU A 462 -6.78 -16.24 -3.77
N LEU A 463 -6.37 -15.44 -2.78
CA LEU A 463 -7.13 -15.23 -1.54
C LEU A 463 -8.05 -14.02 -1.60
N GLU A 464 -7.64 -12.96 -2.29
CA GLU A 464 -8.35 -11.68 -2.37
C GLU A 464 -8.59 -11.27 -3.84
N PRO A 465 -9.41 -12.03 -4.58
CA PRO A 465 -9.69 -11.73 -5.98
C PRO A 465 -10.17 -10.30 -6.19
N GLY A 466 -9.60 -9.63 -7.19
CA GLY A 466 -9.89 -8.24 -7.51
C GLY A 466 -9.07 -7.22 -6.71
N VAL A 467 -8.22 -7.67 -5.78
CA VAL A 467 -7.17 -6.83 -5.21
C VAL A 467 -5.94 -6.86 -6.12
N PHE A 468 -5.36 -5.70 -6.38
CA PHE A 468 -4.22 -5.58 -7.29
C PHE A 468 -2.96 -5.17 -6.54
N VAL A 469 -1.82 -5.61 -7.07
CA VAL A 469 -0.49 -5.20 -6.58
C VAL A 469 0.21 -4.43 -7.69
N ILE A 470 0.67 -3.22 -7.36
CA ILE A 470 1.27 -2.26 -8.28
C ILE A 470 2.74 -2.10 -7.89
N ALA A 471 3.66 -2.19 -8.85
CA ALA A 471 5.08 -2.05 -8.59
C ALA A 471 5.56 -0.62 -8.85
N GLU A 472 6.24 -0.01 -7.87
CA GLU A 472 7.19 1.05 -8.17
C GLU A 472 8.53 0.39 -8.51
N GLU A 473 8.79 0.26 -9.81
CA GLU A 473 10.01 -0.36 -10.32
C GLU A 473 10.55 0.49 -11.48
N SER A 474 11.74 1.05 -11.32
CA SER A 474 12.33 2.05 -12.22
C SER A 474 13.37 1.48 -13.20
N THR A 475 13.69 0.20 -13.08
CA THR A 475 14.74 -0.43 -13.90
C THR A 475 14.18 -1.08 -15.17
N SER A 476 15.05 -1.69 -15.95
CA SER A 476 14.71 -2.46 -17.15
C SER A 476 14.34 -3.93 -16.85
N TRP A 477 14.02 -4.27 -15.61
CA TRP A 477 13.57 -5.64 -15.28
C TRP A 477 12.37 -6.03 -16.12
N ALA A 478 12.50 -7.15 -16.84
CA ALA A 478 11.46 -7.61 -17.74
C ALA A 478 10.43 -8.49 -17.02
N GLY A 479 9.15 -8.39 -17.43
CA GLY A 479 8.09 -9.25 -16.92
C GLY A 479 7.63 -8.91 -15.50
N VAL A 480 7.79 -7.67 -15.06
CA VAL A 480 7.25 -7.21 -13.76
C VAL A 480 5.75 -7.48 -13.69
N THR A 481 5.04 -7.16 -14.77
CA THR A 481 3.58 -7.35 -14.85
C THR A 481 3.16 -8.64 -15.57
N ALA A 482 4.09 -9.47 -16.00
CA ALA A 482 3.77 -10.79 -16.52
C ALA A 482 3.28 -11.71 -15.39
N PRO A 483 2.29 -12.60 -15.65
CA PRO A 483 1.82 -13.55 -14.66
C PRO A 483 2.93 -14.47 -14.14
N VAL A 484 2.83 -14.88 -12.87
CA VAL A 484 3.79 -15.84 -12.27
C VAL A 484 3.86 -17.15 -13.04
N SER A 485 2.76 -17.59 -13.65
CA SER A 485 2.72 -18.77 -14.52
C SER A 485 3.51 -18.66 -15.83
N MET A 486 3.99 -17.45 -16.16
CA MET A 486 4.85 -17.14 -17.31
C MET A 486 6.23 -16.64 -16.86
N ASP A 487 6.67 -17.04 -15.66
CA ASP A 487 7.93 -16.63 -15.02
C ASP A 487 8.07 -15.11 -14.79
N GLY A 488 6.94 -14.39 -14.74
CA GLY A 488 6.90 -12.98 -14.35
C GLY A 488 6.78 -12.79 -12.84
N LEU A 489 6.93 -11.55 -12.36
CA LEU A 489 6.77 -11.24 -10.94
C LEU A 489 5.30 -11.24 -10.49
N GLY A 490 4.34 -11.11 -11.41
CA GLY A 490 2.90 -11.21 -11.12
C GLY A 490 2.21 -9.90 -10.76
N PHE A 491 2.90 -8.77 -10.72
CA PHE A 491 2.25 -7.48 -10.48
C PHE A 491 1.16 -7.19 -11.51
N MET A 492 0.13 -6.46 -11.11
CA MET A 492 -0.92 -6.05 -12.03
C MET A 492 -0.49 -4.89 -12.90
N PHE A 493 0.14 -3.89 -12.31
CA PHE A 493 0.62 -2.68 -12.97
C PHE A 493 2.03 -2.34 -12.49
N LYS A 494 2.70 -1.50 -13.29
CA LYS A 494 4.01 -0.93 -13.00
C LYS A 494 3.99 0.58 -13.25
N TRP A 495 4.57 1.37 -12.36
CA TRP A 495 4.81 2.79 -12.60
C TRP A 495 5.77 2.99 -13.77
N ASN A 496 5.44 3.87 -14.71
CA ASN A 496 6.31 4.19 -15.86
C ASN A 496 7.23 5.36 -15.53
N MET A 497 8.27 5.09 -14.75
CA MET A 497 9.27 6.08 -14.35
C MET A 497 10.12 6.55 -15.56
N GLY A 498 10.35 5.68 -16.54
CA GLY A 498 11.07 6.02 -17.76
C GLY A 498 10.35 7.08 -18.58
N TRP A 499 9.06 6.88 -18.85
CA TRP A 499 8.22 7.89 -19.50
C TRP A 499 8.18 9.20 -18.69
N MET A 500 8.00 9.12 -17.41
CA MET A 500 7.93 10.29 -16.52
C MET A 500 9.20 11.14 -16.64
N ASN A 501 10.38 10.53 -16.52
CA ASN A 501 11.66 11.23 -16.63
C ASN A 501 11.86 11.90 -18.01
N ASP A 502 11.70 11.14 -19.10
CA ASP A 502 11.87 11.67 -20.45
C ASP A 502 10.89 12.81 -20.76
N PHE A 503 9.62 12.61 -20.36
CA PHE A 503 8.57 13.58 -20.60
C PHE A 503 8.78 14.87 -19.80
N LEU A 504 9.11 14.79 -18.52
CA LEU A 504 9.37 15.98 -17.70
C LEU A 504 10.63 16.73 -18.17
N GLU A 505 11.69 16.01 -18.53
CA GLU A 505 12.87 16.63 -19.11
C GLU A 505 12.55 17.36 -20.44
N TYR A 506 11.68 16.80 -21.29
CA TYR A 506 11.21 17.47 -22.49
C TYR A 506 10.38 18.73 -22.16
N MET A 507 9.45 18.66 -21.22
CA MET A 507 8.57 19.75 -20.87
C MET A 507 9.29 20.92 -20.19
N LYS A 508 10.38 20.67 -19.45
CA LYS A 508 11.23 21.70 -18.83
C LYS A 508 11.99 22.54 -19.85
N LEU A 509 12.21 22.02 -21.07
CA LEU A 509 12.96 22.74 -22.11
C LEU A 509 12.20 23.99 -22.58
N ASP A 510 12.92 25.09 -22.79
CA ASP A 510 12.41 26.17 -23.59
C ASP A 510 11.92 25.64 -24.95
N PRO A 511 10.73 26.03 -25.43
CA PRO A 511 10.13 25.48 -26.64
C PRO A 511 11.04 25.50 -27.86
N TYR A 512 12.00 26.45 -27.95
CA TYR A 512 13.00 26.50 -29.03
C TYR A 512 13.89 25.26 -29.05
N PHE A 513 14.26 24.70 -27.87
CA PHE A 513 15.13 23.54 -27.76
C PHE A 513 14.40 22.21 -27.93
N ARG A 514 13.08 22.18 -27.89
CA ARG A 514 12.24 20.96 -28.02
C ARG A 514 12.46 20.25 -29.34
N GLN A 515 12.73 21.00 -30.44
CA GLN A 515 13.04 20.43 -31.73
C GLN A 515 14.27 19.51 -31.76
N PHE A 516 15.24 19.73 -30.87
CA PHE A 516 16.46 18.92 -30.76
C PHE A 516 16.28 17.72 -29.78
N ASN A 517 15.17 17.64 -29.12
CA ASN A 517 14.87 16.62 -28.10
C ASN A 517 13.53 15.89 -28.36
N HIS A 518 13.03 15.97 -29.58
CA HIS A 518 11.72 15.45 -29.97
C HIS A 518 11.57 13.94 -29.70
N ASN A 519 12.66 13.18 -29.75
CA ASN A 519 12.71 11.76 -29.42
C ASN A 519 12.32 11.47 -27.97
N ARG A 520 12.54 12.36 -27.00
CA ARG A 520 12.09 12.17 -25.61
C ARG A 520 10.57 12.07 -25.50
N LEU A 521 9.85 12.73 -26.43
CA LEU A 521 8.40 12.68 -26.48
C LEU A 521 7.87 11.36 -27.09
N THR A 522 8.62 10.77 -28.02
CA THR A 522 8.16 9.64 -28.84
C THR A 522 8.74 8.29 -28.41
N PHE A 523 9.89 8.28 -27.73
CA PHE A 523 10.62 7.06 -27.40
C PHE A 523 9.84 6.08 -26.52
N SER A 524 9.03 6.58 -25.60
CA SER A 524 8.24 5.75 -24.68
C SER A 524 7.28 4.78 -25.39
N LEU A 525 6.83 5.12 -26.60
CA LEU A 525 5.96 4.23 -27.41
C LEU A 525 6.70 2.97 -27.90
N MET A 526 8.03 2.94 -27.88
CA MET A 526 8.83 1.76 -28.23
C MET A 526 8.66 0.63 -27.19
N TYR A 527 8.35 0.98 -25.95
CA TYR A 527 8.20 0.01 -24.86
C TYR A 527 6.84 0.10 -24.13
N ALA A 528 5.92 0.99 -24.56
CA ALA A 528 4.63 1.24 -23.89
C ALA A 528 3.77 -0.02 -23.70
N TYR A 529 4.03 -1.09 -24.44
CA TYR A 529 3.30 -2.34 -24.43
C TYR A 529 4.10 -3.52 -23.83
N SER A 530 5.28 -3.26 -23.27
CA SER A 530 6.10 -4.30 -22.65
C SER A 530 5.59 -4.69 -21.26
N GLU A 531 4.91 -3.76 -20.59
CA GLU A 531 4.33 -3.91 -19.24
C GLU A 531 2.96 -3.22 -19.18
N ASN A 532 2.19 -3.49 -18.13
CA ASN A 532 0.94 -2.77 -17.85
C ASN A 532 1.27 -1.48 -17.09
N PHE A 533 1.47 -0.38 -17.80
CA PHE A 533 1.96 0.84 -17.20
C PHE A 533 0.89 1.74 -16.60
N ILE A 534 1.26 2.41 -15.49
CA ILE A 534 0.62 3.61 -14.99
C ILE A 534 1.57 4.78 -15.28
N LEU A 535 1.09 5.79 -15.97
CA LEU A 535 1.82 7.04 -16.16
C LEU A 535 1.70 7.86 -14.89
N VAL A 536 2.82 8.13 -14.26
CA VAL A 536 2.86 8.76 -12.93
C VAL A 536 3.52 10.13 -13.00
N ILE A 537 2.93 11.09 -12.31
CA ILE A 537 3.57 12.32 -11.85
C ILE A 537 3.30 12.35 -10.34
N SER A 538 4.17 11.65 -9.60
CA SER A 538 4.00 11.34 -8.17
C SER A 538 4.50 12.48 -7.25
N HIS A 539 4.40 12.25 -5.95
CA HIS A 539 4.94 13.13 -4.92
C HIS A 539 6.43 13.41 -5.09
N ASP A 540 7.23 12.42 -5.54
CA ASP A 540 8.68 12.54 -5.71
C ASP A 540 9.08 13.63 -6.70
N GLU A 541 8.19 13.99 -7.62
CA GLU A 541 8.49 14.97 -8.65
C GLU A 541 8.29 16.42 -8.19
N VAL A 542 7.72 16.65 -7.02
CA VAL A 542 7.38 18.00 -6.52
C VAL A 542 8.00 18.31 -5.16
N VAL A 543 9.13 17.68 -4.85
CA VAL A 543 9.90 17.81 -3.59
C VAL A 543 11.39 17.94 -3.88
N HIS A 544 12.19 18.21 -2.86
CA HIS A 544 13.65 18.16 -2.88
C HIS A 544 14.32 19.03 -3.98
N LEU A 545 13.84 20.24 -4.15
CA LEU A 545 14.33 21.22 -5.15
C LEU A 545 14.09 20.80 -6.59
N LYS A 546 13.16 19.88 -6.85
CA LYS A 546 12.72 19.52 -8.20
C LYS A 546 11.71 20.51 -8.78
N CYS A 547 11.24 21.48 -8.04
CA CYS A 547 10.16 22.45 -8.31
C CYS A 547 8.77 21.81 -8.38
N SER A 548 7.73 22.63 -8.11
CA SER A 548 6.34 22.25 -8.41
C SER A 548 6.10 22.12 -9.92
N MET A 549 5.05 21.40 -10.33
CA MET A 549 4.80 21.15 -11.75
C MET A 549 4.70 22.44 -12.58
N ILE A 550 4.01 23.46 -12.09
CA ILE A 550 3.88 24.74 -12.79
C ILE A 550 5.26 25.44 -12.90
N ASN A 551 6.11 25.31 -11.90
CA ASN A 551 7.44 25.93 -11.89
C ASN A 551 8.50 25.15 -12.71
N LYS A 552 8.22 23.91 -13.10
CA LYS A 552 9.01 23.20 -14.10
C LYS A 552 8.76 23.76 -15.53
N MET A 553 7.61 24.36 -15.76
CA MET A 553 7.21 24.84 -17.09
C MET A 553 7.96 26.13 -17.45
N PRO A 554 8.53 26.22 -18.68
CA PRO A 554 9.24 27.40 -19.17
C PRO A 554 8.29 28.52 -19.57
N GLY A 555 8.83 29.72 -19.73
CA GLY A 555 8.12 30.90 -20.22
C GLY A 555 7.60 31.82 -19.10
N LEU A 556 6.81 32.81 -19.53
CA LEU A 556 6.12 33.73 -18.63
C LEU A 556 4.87 33.06 -18.04
N HIS A 557 4.17 33.78 -17.18
CA HIS A 557 2.97 33.27 -16.48
C HIS A 557 2.01 32.49 -17.38
N ASP A 558 1.44 33.15 -18.42
CA ASP A 558 0.48 32.50 -19.32
C ASP A 558 1.07 31.29 -20.06
N ASP A 559 2.36 31.37 -20.44
CA ASP A 559 3.06 30.27 -21.13
C ASP A 559 3.24 29.06 -20.20
N LYS A 560 3.54 29.29 -18.92
CA LYS A 560 3.64 28.20 -17.93
C LYS A 560 2.32 27.45 -17.79
N PHE A 561 1.21 28.17 -17.64
CA PHE A 561 -0.13 27.57 -17.55
C PHE A 561 -0.51 26.84 -18.86
N ALA A 562 -0.21 27.41 -20.01
CA ALA A 562 -0.44 26.76 -21.30
C ALA A 562 0.42 25.49 -21.47
N ASN A 563 1.71 25.52 -21.10
CA ASN A 563 2.58 24.35 -21.09
C ASN A 563 2.07 23.25 -20.16
N LEU A 564 1.57 23.62 -18.97
CA LEU A 564 1.05 22.64 -18.01
C LEU A 564 -0.22 21.96 -18.54
N ARG A 565 -1.13 22.73 -19.17
CA ARG A 565 -2.29 22.13 -19.86
C ARG A 565 -1.87 21.19 -20.99
N THR A 566 -0.88 21.61 -21.79
CA THR A 566 -0.33 20.76 -22.86
C THR A 566 0.27 19.47 -22.31
N ALA A 567 1.01 19.54 -21.19
CA ALA A 567 1.59 18.39 -20.53
C ALA A 567 0.51 17.38 -20.09
N TYR A 568 -0.50 17.84 -19.37
CA TYR A 568 -1.56 16.95 -18.90
C TYR A 568 -2.40 16.39 -20.08
N GLY A 569 -2.72 17.21 -21.07
CA GLY A 569 -3.47 16.73 -22.24
C GLY A 569 -2.73 15.64 -23.01
N PHE A 570 -1.41 15.78 -23.22
CA PHE A 570 -0.58 14.73 -23.83
C PHE A 570 -0.50 13.48 -22.96
N MET A 571 -0.28 13.61 -21.63
CA MET A 571 -0.27 12.49 -20.69
C MET A 571 -1.57 11.67 -20.80
N TYR A 572 -2.72 12.32 -20.86
CA TYR A 572 -4.01 11.63 -20.99
C TYR A 572 -4.17 10.91 -22.33
N GLY A 573 -3.61 11.49 -23.41
CA GLY A 573 -3.60 10.85 -24.73
C GLY A 573 -2.65 9.66 -24.85
N HIS A 574 -1.57 9.61 -24.08
CA HIS A 574 -0.57 8.55 -24.12
C HIS A 574 -1.14 7.24 -23.52
N PRO A 575 -0.81 6.03 -24.06
CA PRO A 575 -1.20 4.76 -23.44
C PRO A 575 -0.73 4.60 -22.00
N GLY A 576 -1.54 4.00 -21.16
CA GLY A 576 -1.29 3.74 -19.74
C GLY A 576 -2.32 4.37 -18.82
N LYS A 577 -2.48 3.83 -17.60
CA LYS A 577 -3.31 4.41 -16.56
C LYS A 577 -2.71 5.73 -16.07
N LYS A 578 -3.43 6.52 -15.27
CA LYS A 578 -3.05 7.89 -14.91
C LYS A 578 -2.91 8.05 -13.40
N LEU A 579 -1.85 8.74 -12.97
CA LEU A 579 -1.67 9.16 -11.58
C LEU A 579 -1.17 10.60 -11.53
N LEU A 580 -1.85 11.42 -10.73
CA LEU A 580 -1.39 12.76 -10.34
C LEU A 580 -1.36 12.86 -8.83
N PHE A 581 -0.26 13.42 -8.31
CA PHE A 581 -0.16 13.77 -6.89
C PHE A 581 -0.98 15.03 -6.56
N MET A 582 -1.55 15.06 -5.37
CA MET A 582 -2.37 16.16 -4.86
C MET A 582 -1.69 17.52 -5.00
N GLY A 583 -2.48 18.55 -5.37
CA GLY A 583 -2.03 19.92 -5.61
C GLY A 583 -1.57 20.20 -7.05
N GLN A 584 -1.23 19.16 -7.81
CA GLN A 584 -0.84 19.31 -9.21
C GLN A 584 -2.04 19.69 -10.09
N GLU A 585 -3.23 19.23 -9.73
CA GLU A 585 -4.47 19.47 -10.46
C GLU A 585 -4.96 20.92 -10.44
N PHE A 586 -4.41 21.76 -9.56
CA PHE A 586 -4.66 23.20 -9.55
C PHE A 586 -3.38 24.05 -9.62
N ALA A 587 -2.29 23.44 -10.11
CA ALA A 587 -1.00 24.12 -10.34
C ALA A 587 -0.40 24.75 -9.08
N GLN A 588 -0.33 24.02 -7.96
CA GLN A 588 0.30 24.50 -6.73
C GLN A 588 1.67 25.13 -7.03
N LEU A 589 1.95 26.32 -6.46
CA LEU A 589 3.18 27.06 -6.76
C LEU A 589 4.39 26.55 -5.98
N ARG A 590 4.20 26.18 -4.71
CA ARG A 590 5.26 25.65 -3.87
C ARG A 590 5.45 24.17 -4.10
N GLU A 591 6.64 23.67 -3.83
CA GLU A 591 6.86 22.24 -3.63
C GLU A 591 5.98 21.74 -2.48
N TRP A 592 5.60 20.47 -2.54
CA TRP A 592 4.86 19.83 -1.47
C TRP A 592 5.70 19.75 -0.19
N SER A 593 5.01 19.80 0.94
CA SER A 593 5.58 19.58 2.27
C SER A 593 4.53 18.97 3.18
N GLU A 594 4.91 17.96 3.94
CA GLU A 594 4.07 17.23 4.88
C GLU A 594 3.60 18.09 6.07
N VAL A 595 4.29 19.18 6.36
CA VAL A 595 4.02 19.99 7.56
C VAL A 595 2.86 20.98 7.42
N ARG A 596 2.36 21.20 6.20
CA ARG A 596 1.31 22.19 5.91
C ARG A 596 0.30 21.70 4.91
N SER A 597 -0.88 22.35 4.86
CA SER A 597 -1.89 22.11 3.83
C SER A 597 -1.38 22.43 2.44
N LEU A 598 -2.04 21.86 1.41
CA LEU A 598 -1.93 22.37 0.04
C LEU A 598 -2.32 23.84 -0.02
N ASP A 599 -1.86 24.52 -1.05
CA ASP A 599 -2.05 25.96 -1.27
C ASP A 599 -3.48 26.29 -1.75
N TRP A 600 -4.51 25.78 -1.05
CA TRP A 600 -5.93 25.97 -1.42
C TRP A 600 -6.32 27.43 -1.63
N TYR A 601 -5.62 28.38 -0.99
CA TYR A 601 -5.82 29.81 -1.16
C TYR A 601 -5.60 30.29 -2.61
N LEU A 602 -4.85 29.55 -3.42
CA LEU A 602 -4.63 29.87 -4.83
C LEU A 602 -5.92 29.83 -5.64
N LEU A 603 -6.90 29.07 -5.19
CA LEU A 603 -8.21 29.01 -5.83
C LEU A 603 -9.10 30.22 -5.53
N ASP A 604 -8.77 31.05 -4.53
CA ASP A 604 -9.55 32.21 -4.12
C ASP A 604 -8.72 33.51 -4.11
N GLY A 605 -7.42 33.47 -4.48
CA GLY A 605 -6.50 34.59 -4.52
C GLY A 605 -6.60 35.46 -5.77
N GLU A 606 -5.64 36.38 -5.94
CA GLU A 606 -5.57 37.29 -7.08
C GLU A 606 -5.49 36.59 -8.43
N ASP A 607 -4.80 35.44 -8.52
CA ASP A 607 -4.64 34.63 -9.72
C ASP A 607 -5.57 33.41 -9.76
N ALA A 608 -6.64 33.44 -9.00
CA ALA A 608 -7.58 32.30 -8.89
C ALA A 608 -8.11 31.82 -10.25
N ALA A 609 -8.24 32.71 -11.24
CA ALA A 609 -8.73 32.35 -12.57
C ALA A 609 -7.80 31.35 -13.27
N SER A 610 -6.48 31.54 -13.18
CA SER A 610 -5.49 30.67 -13.79
C SER A 610 -5.46 29.28 -13.11
N HIS A 611 -5.48 29.26 -11.78
CA HIS A 611 -5.47 28.01 -10.98
C HIS A 611 -6.78 27.22 -11.12
N LYS A 612 -7.93 27.90 -11.08
CA LYS A 612 -9.25 27.29 -11.37
C LYS A 612 -9.33 26.79 -12.81
N GLY A 613 -8.70 27.48 -13.76
CA GLY A 613 -8.60 27.04 -15.15
C GLY A 613 -7.90 25.70 -15.28
N ILE A 614 -6.75 25.49 -14.60
CA ILE A 614 -6.07 24.18 -14.55
C ILE A 614 -6.92 23.14 -13.85
N GLN A 615 -7.54 23.48 -12.71
CA GLN A 615 -8.40 22.54 -11.98
C GLN A 615 -9.57 22.07 -12.86
N ASN A 616 -10.23 22.99 -13.55
CA ASN A 616 -11.30 22.65 -14.47
C ASN A 616 -10.82 21.84 -15.67
N TYR A 617 -9.60 22.12 -16.17
CA TYR A 617 -8.98 21.33 -17.24
C TYR A 617 -8.72 19.88 -16.82
N VAL A 618 -8.09 19.67 -15.66
CA VAL A 618 -7.83 18.31 -15.12
C VAL A 618 -9.16 17.60 -14.82
N LYS A 619 -10.13 18.29 -14.24
CA LYS A 619 -11.48 17.74 -14.03
C LYS A 619 -12.11 17.28 -15.35
N THR A 620 -12.03 18.10 -16.40
CA THR A 620 -12.55 17.75 -17.73
C THR A 620 -11.81 16.57 -18.34
N LEU A 621 -10.48 16.52 -18.23
CA LEU A 621 -9.68 15.37 -18.68
C LEU A 621 -10.13 14.08 -17.99
N ASN A 622 -10.31 14.10 -16.67
CA ASN A 622 -10.76 12.95 -15.88
C ASN A 622 -12.14 12.46 -16.33
N HIS A 623 -13.09 13.38 -16.54
CA HIS A 623 -14.43 13.02 -17.01
C HIS A 623 -14.44 12.50 -18.45
N LEU A 624 -13.63 13.07 -19.34
CA LEU A 624 -13.46 12.53 -20.70
C LEU A 624 -12.81 11.14 -20.67
N TYR A 625 -11.76 10.96 -19.84
CA TYR A 625 -11.10 9.68 -19.63
C TYR A 625 -12.11 8.60 -19.18
N ASN A 626 -12.99 8.92 -18.25
CA ASN A 626 -14.02 7.98 -17.78
C ASN A 626 -15.15 7.74 -18.80
N THR A 627 -15.36 8.69 -19.72
CA THR A 627 -16.49 8.65 -20.70
C THR A 627 -16.12 7.90 -21.97
N TYR A 628 -14.92 8.11 -22.50
CA TYR A 628 -14.50 7.55 -23.79
C TYR A 628 -13.47 6.41 -23.56
N ASP A 629 -13.86 5.20 -23.85
CA ASP A 629 -13.00 4.02 -23.69
C ASP A 629 -11.77 4.03 -24.59
N ALA A 630 -11.74 4.86 -25.61
CA ALA A 630 -10.56 5.09 -26.45
C ALA A 630 -9.34 5.59 -25.66
N PHE A 631 -9.52 6.20 -24.49
CA PHE A 631 -8.40 6.61 -23.65
C PHE A 631 -7.67 5.45 -22.98
N TYR A 632 -8.35 4.32 -22.68
CA TYR A 632 -7.80 3.28 -21.79
C TYR A 632 -8.03 1.82 -22.21
N TYR A 633 -9.03 1.53 -23.07
CA TYR A 633 -9.48 0.15 -23.31
C TYR A 633 -8.39 -0.74 -23.93
N ASN A 634 -7.57 -0.17 -24.81
CA ASN A 634 -6.50 -0.86 -25.52
C ASN A 634 -5.11 -0.35 -25.12
N ASP A 635 -4.90 -0.01 -23.84
CA ASP A 635 -3.61 0.49 -23.35
C ASP A 635 -2.46 -0.50 -23.46
N GLN A 636 -2.76 -1.81 -23.51
CA GLN A 636 -1.77 -2.89 -23.61
C GLN A 636 -1.60 -3.42 -25.03
N ASP A 637 -2.31 -2.83 -26.00
CA ASP A 637 -2.29 -3.31 -27.38
C ASP A 637 -1.90 -2.18 -28.35
N GLN A 638 -0.96 -2.46 -29.23
CA GLN A 638 -0.55 -1.53 -30.29
C GLN A 638 -1.73 -1.07 -31.16
N MET A 639 -2.80 -1.86 -31.23
CA MET A 639 -4.04 -1.48 -31.95
C MET A 639 -4.72 -0.27 -31.31
N GLY A 640 -4.48 0.04 -30.04
CA GLY A 640 -5.06 1.16 -29.31
C GLY A 640 -4.47 2.52 -29.62
N PHE A 641 -3.28 2.55 -30.25
CA PHE A 641 -2.56 3.80 -30.56
C PHE A 641 -1.98 3.76 -31.96
N GLU A 642 -2.04 4.89 -32.66
CA GLU A 642 -1.41 5.01 -33.98
C GLU A 642 -0.93 6.44 -34.20
N TRP A 643 0.36 6.61 -34.51
CA TRP A 643 0.87 7.90 -34.96
C TRP A 643 0.27 8.31 -36.32
N ILE A 644 -0.17 9.56 -36.40
CA ILE A 644 -0.46 10.24 -37.67
C ILE A 644 0.81 10.95 -38.13
N SER A 645 1.43 11.73 -37.24
CA SER A 645 2.70 12.41 -37.46
C SER A 645 3.47 12.52 -36.15
N CYS A 646 4.71 12.05 -36.14
CA CYS A 646 5.62 12.13 -34.99
C CYS A 646 7.06 12.43 -35.41
N ASP A 647 7.29 12.75 -36.67
CA ASP A 647 8.61 12.93 -37.33
C ASP A 647 8.83 14.37 -37.83
N ASP A 648 8.10 15.34 -37.26
CA ASP A 648 8.31 16.77 -37.49
C ASP A 648 8.91 17.46 -36.25
N PRO A 649 10.20 17.28 -35.96
CA PRO A 649 10.83 17.89 -34.80
C PRO A 649 10.91 19.43 -34.92
N GLN A 650 10.99 19.99 -36.14
CA GLN A 650 11.07 21.43 -36.32
C GLN A 650 9.82 22.17 -35.87
N SER A 651 8.68 21.58 -36.11
CA SER A 651 7.40 22.13 -35.63
C SER A 651 7.08 21.75 -34.16
N SER A 652 7.77 20.74 -33.63
CA SER A 652 7.46 20.15 -32.33
C SER A 652 5.96 19.88 -32.15
N ILE A 653 5.32 19.34 -33.19
CA ILE A 653 3.92 18.93 -33.22
C ILE A 653 3.87 17.43 -33.40
N VAL A 654 2.98 16.80 -32.64
CA VAL A 654 2.63 15.39 -32.84
C VAL A 654 1.14 15.22 -32.99
N SER A 655 0.73 14.26 -33.80
CA SER A 655 -0.66 13.84 -33.91
C SER A 655 -0.79 12.34 -33.92
N PHE A 656 -1.82 11.81 -33.24
CA PHE A 656 -2.05 10.40 -33.08
C PHE A 656 -3.52 10.08 -32.84
N ILE A 657 -3.83 8.81 -32.98
CA ILE A 657 -5.18 8.27 -32.78
C ILE A 657 -5.19 7.37 -31.54
N ARG A 658 -6.25 7.47 -30.78
CA ARG A 658 -6.62 6.49 -29.76
C ARG A 658 -7.87 5.73 -30.19
N ARG A 659 -7.83 4.39 -30.04
CA ARG A 659 -8.93 3.51 -30.42
C ARG A 659 -9.49 2.77 -29.22
N GLY A 660 -10.81 2.90 -29.05
CA GLY A 660 -11.57 2.18 -28.03
C GLY A 660 -12.03 0.79 -28.49
N SER A 661 -12.99 0.23 -27.77
CA SER A 661 -13.56 -1.11 -28.02
C SER A 661 -14.39 -1.22 -29.28
N THR A 662 -14.90 -0.11 -29.80
CA THR A 662 -15.80 -0.07 -30.95
C THR A 662 -15.33 0.93 -31.99
N ALA A 663 -15.92 0.90 -33.19
CA ALA A 663 -15.64 1.89 -34.25
C ALA A 663 -16.21 3.31 -33.97
N LYS A 664 -17.00 3.45 -32.91
CA LYS A 664 -17.54 4.75 -32.48
C LYS A 664 -16.62 5.38 -31.44
N ASP A 665 -16.72 6.69 -31.33
CA ASP A 665 -16.02 7.46 -30.29
C ASP A 665 -14.49 7.30 -30.30
N GLN A 666 -13.89 7.15 -31.50
CA GLN A 666 -12.45 7.17 -31.68
C GLN A 666 -11.93 8.61 -31.48
N LEU A 667 -10.70 8.75 -31.01
CA LEU A 667 -10.10 10.04 -30.69
C LEU A 667 -8.87 10.35 -31.55
N LEU A 668 -8.83 11.57 -32.07
CA LEU A 668 -7.66 12.15 -32.75
C LEU A 668 -7.10 13.23 -31.84
N PHE A 669 -5.82 13.10 -31.48
CA PHE A 669 -5.05 14.07 -30.73
C PHE A 669 -4.13 14.86 -31.65
N VAL A 670 -4.08 16.19 -31.49
CA VAL A 670 -3.11 17.07 -32.12
C VAL A 670 -2.48 17.94 -31.05
N CYS A 671 -1.16 17.81 -30.84
CA CYS A 671 -0.44 18.46 -29.75
C CYS A 671 0.62 19.40 -30.31
N ASN A 672 0.55 20.68 -29.94
CA ASN A 672 1.48 21.73 -30.31
C ASN A 672 2.35 22.12 -29.10
N PHE A 673 3.62 21.77 -29.13
CA PHE A 673 4.55 22.09 -28.03
C PHE A 673 5.34 23.39 -28.26
N THR A 674 4.88 24.24 -29.20
CA THR A 674 5.51 25.53 -29.51
C THR A 674 4.54 26.69 -29.22
N PRO A 675 5.07 27.93 -28.96
CA PRO A 675 4.27 29.11 -28.76
C PRO A 675 3.79 29.73 -30.09
N VAL A 676 3.67 28.90 -31.14
CA VAL A 676 3.27 29.37 -32.49
C VAL A 676 1.82 29.01 -32.73
N ASP A 677 1.01 30.05 -33.02
CA ASP A 677 -0.36 29.90 -33.44
C ASP A 677 -0.44 29.47 -34.92
N ARG A 678 -1.26 28.48 -35.23
CA ARG A 678 -1.34 27.88 -36.57
C ARG A 678 -2.79 27.85 -37.06
N ASP A 679 -3.23 28.96 -37.69
CA ASP A 679 -4.50 28.97 -38.38
C ASP A 679 -4.39 28.22 -39.70
N GLY A 680 -5.37 27.37 -40.00
CA GLY A 680 -5.36 26.55 -41.22
C GLY A 680 -4.37 25.37 -41.17
N PHE A 681 -4.03 24.82 -39.97
CA PHE A 681 -3.20 23.65 -39.84
C PHE A 681 -3.89 22.40 -40.40
N ILE A 682 -3.18 21.67 -41.26
CA ILE A 682 -3.71 20.46 -41.91
C ILE A 682 -3.18 19.24 -41.20
N VAL A 683 -4.05 18.27 -40.85
CA VAL A 683 -3.72 16.98 -40.29
C VAL A 683 -4.40 15.86 -41.05
N GLY A 684 -3.64 14.82 -41.39
CA GLY A 684 -4.18 13.62 -42.03
C GLY A 684 -5.12 12.86 -41.09
N VAL A 685 -6.20 12.29 -41.63
CA VAL A 685 -7.18 11.56 -40.83
C VAL A 685 -7.49 10.19 -41.40
N PRO A 686 -7.94 9.21 -40.55
CA PRO A 686 -8.05 7.81 -40.95
C PRO A 686 -9.25 7.51 -41.87
N CYS A 687 -10.28 8.35 -41.88
CA CYS A 687 -11.50 8.09 -42.66
C CYS A 687 -12.28 9.38 -42.98
N GLN A 688 -13.21 9.25 -43.94
CA GLN A 688 -14.23 10.25 -44.20
C GLN A 688 -15.15 10.39 -42.99
N GLY A 689 -15.61 11.59 -42.73
CA GLY A 689 -16.57 11.84 -41.66
C GLY A 689 -16.47 13.24 -41.07
N LYS A 690 -17.09 13.37 -39.89
CA LYS A 690 -17.05 14.58 -39.09
C LYS A 690 -16.14 14.39 -37.89
N TYR A 691 -15.30 15.34 -37.65
CA TYR A 691 -14.38 15.41 -36.52
C TYR A 691 -14.87 16.53 -35.58
N THR A 692 -15.37 16.15 -34.42
CA THR A 692 -15.94 17.09 -33.44
C THR A 692 -14.93 17.33 -32.33
N GLU A 693 -14.52 18.57 -32.14
CA GLU A 693 -13.66 18.97 -31.03
C GLU A 693 -14.40 18.71 -29.72
N ILE A 694 -13.78 17.89 -28.83
CA ILE A 694 -14.31 17.59 -27.51
C ILE A 694 -13.42 18.12 -26.38
N LEU A 695 -12.20 18.52 -26.71
CA LEU A 695 -11.26 19.16 -25.81
C LEU A 695 -10.35 20.07 -26.61
N ASN A 696 -10.15 21.29 -26.10
CA ASN A 696 -9.11 22.19 -26.56
C ASN A 696 -8.51 22.90 -25.35
N SER A 697 -7.24 22.65 -25.06
CA SER A 697 -6.58 23.20 -23.87
C SER A 697 -6.45 24.73 -23.85
N ASP A 698 -6.71 25.40 -24.99
CA ASP A 698 -6.75 26.88 -25.11
C ASP A 698 -8.16 27.45 -24.94
N ALA A 699 -9.17 26.65 -24.58
CA ALA A 699 -10.51 27.17 -24.30
C ALA A 699 -10.49 28.11 -23.08
N GLU A 700 -11.38 29.14 -23.11
CA GLU A 700 -11.47 30.18 -22.06
C GLU A 700 -11.76 29.61 -20.69
N GLU A 701 -12.59 28.56 -20.62
CA GLU A 701 -12.94 27.87 -19.37
C GLU A 701 -11.74 27.19 -18.66
N PHE A 702 -10.64 26.99 -19.38
CA PHE A 702 -9.36 26.45 -18.84
C PHE A 702 -8.30 27.54 -18.66
N GLY A 703 -8.68 28.84 -18.81
CA GLY A 703 -7.75 29.95 -18.73
C GLY A 703 -6.95 30.18 -20.03
N GLY A 704 -7.40 29.62 -21.16
CA GLY A 704 -6.85 29.86 -22.50
C GLY A 704 -7.41 31.14 -23.15
N LYS A 705 -7.07 31.33 -24.42
CA LYS A 705 -7.47 32.52 -25.21
C LYS A 705 -8.73 32.26 -26.10
N GLY A 706 -9.34 31.08 -26.01
CA GLY A 706 -10.57 30.73 -26.72
C GLY A 706 -10.38 30.44 -28.23
N ARG A 707 -9.17 30.08 -28.67
CA ARG A 707 -8.91 29.70 -30.07
C ARG A 707 -9.31 28.23 -30.29
N THR A 708 -10.59 28.02 -30.56
CA THR A 708 -11.19 26.68 -30.65
C THR A 708 -11.78 26.42 -32.04
N ASN A 709 -12.14 25.15 -32.33
CA ASN A 709 -12.85 24.73 -33.55
C ASN A 709 -14.30 24.36 -33.20
N PRO A 710 -15.22 25.37 -33.04
CA PRO A 710 -16.54 25.15 -32.43
C PRO A 710 -17.52 24.40 -33.35
N LYS A 711 -17.18 24.22 -34.62
CA LYS A 711 -18.00 23.45 -35.57
C LYS A 711 -17.30 22.15 -35.93
N PRO A 712 -18.05 21.02 -36.06
CA PRO A 712 -17.44 19.77 -36.55
C PRO A 712 -16.75 19.99 -37.90
N LEU A 713 -15.48 19.62 -37.96
CA LEU A 713 -14.67 19.66 -39.16
C LEU A 713 -15.05 18.48 -40.06
N LYS A 714 -15.07 18.70 -41.36
CA LYS A 714 -15.38 17.65 -42.33
C LYS A 714 -14.07 17.21 -43.00
N ALA A 715 -13.87 15.88 -43.05
CA ALA A 715 -12.73 15.32 -43.77
C ALA A 715 -12.85 15.61 -45.29
N GLU A 716 -11.77 16.10 -45.86
CA GLU A 716 -11.59 16.39 -47.28
C GLU A 716 -10.74 15.28 -47.94
N ASN A 717 -10.93 15.07 -49.25
CA ASN A 717 -10.13 14.11 -50.02
C ASN A 717 -8.80 14.72 -50.46
N GLU A 718 -8.11 15.35 -49.54
CA GLU A 718 -6.76 15.88 -49.71
C GLU A 718 -5.77 15.03 -48.94
N PRO A 719 -4.84 14.34 -49.62
CA PRO A 719 -3.86 13.48 -48.96
C PRO A 719 -2.88 14.31 -48.13
N TRP A 720 -2.74 13.89 -46.83
CA TRP A 720 -1.81 14.50 -45.85
C TRP A 720 -1.31 13.47 -44.85
N ASN A 721 -0.06 13.57 -44.36
CA ASN A 721 0.54 12.66 -43.38
C ASN A 721 0.34 11.16 -43.75
N ASN A 722 0.54 10.80 -45.03
CA ASN A 722 0.33 9.45 -45.58
C ASN A 722 -1.11 8.93 -45.45
N ARG A 723 -2.10 9.81 -45.34
CA ARG A 723 -3.57 9.52 -45.31
C ARG A 723 -4.20 10.05 -46.58
N GLU A 724 -5.29 9.40 -47.01
CA GLU A 724 -6.04 9.84 -48.20
C GLU A 724 -6.94 11.04 -47.92
N GLN A 725 -7.22 11.31 -46.62
CA GLN A 725 -8.07 12.37 -46.16
C GLN A 725 -7.35 13.23 -45.14
N SER A 726 -7.77 14.48 -45.01
CA SER A 726 -7.30 15.43 -44.03
C SER A 726 -8.42 16.32 -43.51
N ILE A 727 -8.17 16.99 -42.39
CA ILE A 727 -8.96 18.07 -41.87
C ILE A 727 -8.11 19.33 -41.75
N THR A 728 -8.69 20.49 -41.93
CA THR A 728 -8.06 21.78 -41.67
C THR A 728 -8.63 22.35 -40.37
N MET A 729 -7.74 22.74 -39.44
CA MET A 729 -8.10 23.19 -38.10
C MET A 729 -7.32 24.43 -37.67
N HIS A 730 -7.82 25.13 -36.68
CA HIS A 730 -7.02 26.06 -35.90
C HIS A 730 -6.30 25.28 -34.79
N LEU A 731 -4.98 25.36 -34.74
CA LEU A 731 -4.15 24.73 -33.74
C LEU A 731 -3.44 25.80 -32.89
N PRO A 732 -3.92 26.06 -31.66
CA PRO A 732 -3.38 27.10 -30.78
C PRO A 732 -1.93 26.82 -30.37
N PRO A 733 -1.19 27.84 -29.90
CA PRO A 733 0.13 27.65 -29.31
C PRO A 733 0.03 26.90 -27.98
N LEU A 734 1.05 26.08 -27.66
CA LEU A 734 1.17 25.33 -26.39
C LEU A 734 -0.16 24.66 -26.03
N SER A 735 -0.65 23.80 -26.93
CA SER A 735 -2.00 23.25 -26.80
C SER A 735 -2.12 21.79 -27.19
N VAL A 736 -3.17 21.15 -26.65
CA VAL A 736 -3.69 19.85 -27.08
C VAL A 736 -5.13 20.02 -27.51
N VAL A 737 -5.43 19.59 -28.74
CA VAL A 737 -6.78 19.55 -29.30
C VAL A 737 -7.17 18.10 -29.54
N VAL A 738 -8.35 17.71 -29.07
CA VAL A 738 -8.87 16.34 -29.21
C VAL A 738 -10.18 16.36 -29.97
N PHE A 739 -10.22 15.59 -31.06
CA PHE A 739 -11.42 15.39 -31.85
C PHE A 739 -11.95 13.96 -31.66
N ARG A 740 -13.27 13.87 -31.47
CA ARG A 740 -14.01 12.63 -31.57
C ARG A 740 -14.48 12.39 -33.00
N TYR A 741 -14.37 11.16 -33.47
CA TYR A 741 -14.90 10.74 -34.76
C TYR A 741 -15.38 9.27 -34.73
N ASP A 742 -16.28 8.91 -35.65
CA ASP A 742 -16.71 7.54 -35.86
C ASP A 742 -15.87 6.94 -36.99
N TYR A 743 -15.18 5.85 -36.71
CA TYR A 743 -14.39 5.14 -37.72
C TYR A 743 -15.30 4.34 -38.64
N ALA A 744 -15.27 4.65 -39.94
CA ALA A 744 -15.97 3.88 -40.96
C ALA A 744 -14.96 3.05 -41.75
N GLU A 745 -15.02 1.72 -41.59
CA GLU A 745 -14.26 0.83 -42.49
C GLU A 745 -14.71 1.02 -43.95
N LYS A 746 -13.72 1.22 -44.85
CA LYS A 746 -14.01 1.12 -46.29
C LYS A 746 -14.54 -0.28 -46.57
N LYS A 747 -15.80 -0.41 -46.95
CA LYS A 747 -16.28 -1.68 -47.53
C LYS A 747 -15.35 -2.03 -48.70
N PRO A 748 -14.76 -3.22 -48.73
CA PRO A 748 -13.93 -3.61 -49.87
C PRO A 748 -14.71 -3.42 -51.13
N VAL A 749 -14.24 -2.58 -52.04
CA VAL A 749 -14.80 -2.42 -53.38
C VAL A 749 -14.73 -3.78 -54.04
N ALA A 750 -15.87 -4.42 -54.21
CA ALA A 750 -15.96 -5.70 -54.93
C ALA A 750 -15.30 -5.46 -56.29
N LYS A 751 -14.11 -5.97 -56.50
CA LYS A 751 -13.47 -5.98 -57.83
C LYS A 751 -14.47 -6.66 -58.76
N ALA A 752 -15.07 -5.90 -59.68
CA ALA A 752 -15.94 -6.45 -60.71
C ALA A 752 -15.12 -7.50 -61.47
N LEU A 753 -15.53 -8.73 -61.35
CA LEU A 753 -14.97 -9.83 -62.11
C LEU A 753 -15.07 -9.48 -63.61
N PRO A 754 -14.00 -9.57 -64.38
CA PRO A 754 -14.05 -9.30 -65.83
C PRO A 754 -15.09 -10.23 -66.44
N LYS A 755 -16.05 -9.65 -67.18
CA LYS A 755 -17.06 -10.39 -67.94
C LYS A 755 -16.33 -11.39 -68.86
N GLN A 756 -16.53 -12.70 -68.64
CA GLN A 756 -16.09 -13.73 -69.54
C GLN A 756 -16.72 -13.50 -70.92
N SER A 757 -15.86 -13.24 -71.91
CA SER A 757 -16.27 -13.21 -73.33
C SER A 757 -16.76 -14.60 -73.75
N THR A 758 -18.04 -14.69 -74.12
CA THR A 758 -18.63 -15.91 -74.74
C THR A 758 -17.95 -16.16 -76.07
N VAL A 759 -17.05 -17.14 -76.12
CA VAL A 759 -16.55 -17.72 -77.36
C VAL A 759 -17.62 -18.57 -78.00
N LYS A 760 -18.15 -18.12 -79.17
CA LYS A 760 -19.05 -18.89 -80.01
C LYS A 760 -18.32 -20.13 -80.50
N LYS A 761 -18.81 -21.33 -80.13
CA LYS A 761 -18.41 -22.60 -80.73
C LYS A 761 -18.92 -22.67 -82.17
N SER A 762 -18.03 -22.65 -83.14
CA SER A 762 -18.28 -23.04 -84.51
C SER A 762 -18.32 -24.60 -84.65
N THR A 763 -19.38 -25.13 -85.13
CA THR A 763 -19.57 -26.55 -85.48
C THR A 763 -18.76 -26.89 -86.74
N PRO A 764 -18.03 -28.00 -86.81
CA PRO A 764 -17.37 -28.43 -88.05
C PRO A 764 -18.38 -29.21 -88.91
N LYS A 765 -18.48 -28.76 -90.20
CA LYS A 765 -19.14 -29.55 -91.25
C LYS A 765 -18.29 -30.75 -91.65
N LYS A 766 -18.93 -31.94 -91.70
CA LYS A 766 -18.39 -33.18 -92.34
C LYS A 766 -18.08 -32.98 -93.79
N LYS A 767 -16.93 -33.44 -94.21
CA LYS A 767 -16.60 -34.29 -95.32
C LYS A 767 -15.43 -35.18 -94.96
#